data_0b22b6e0fdbf420d8d44977bb9d8ecb9
#
_entry.id   0b22b6e0fdbf420d8d44977bb9d8ecb9
#
_cell.length_a   1.000
_cell.length_b   1.000
_cell.length_c   1.000
_cell.angle_alpha   90.00
_cell.angle_beta   90.00
_cell.angle_gamma   90.00
#
_symmetry.space_group_name_H-M   'P 1'
#
loop_
_entity.id
_entity.type
_entity.pdbx_description
1 polymer ?
#
loop_
_entity_poly.entity_id
_entity_poly.type
_entity_poly.pdbx_seq_one_letter_code
_entity_poly.pdbx_strand_id
1 'polypeptide(L)'
;MAEIAREILPVNLEDEMRKSYLDYAMSVIVGRALPDVRDGLKPVHRRVLFAMRELSNDWNRAYKKSARVVGDVIGKYHPHGDASVYDAIVRMAQDFSMRYMLVDGQGNFGSVDGDPPAAMRYTEVRMSRLAGELLADIDKETVDFNPNYDESEHEPSVLPARIPNLLINGSSGIAVGMATNIPPHNLTEIIDACIALIENPDLTLAQLLQIVPGPDFPTRGFINGTQEIVAAYKTGRGRVHMRARTHFEDVGKGDRQAIIITELPYQVNKARLIEKIADLVRDKLIEGIASDGLRDESDKDGMRVVIELKRGEVPEILLNNLFSQTEMAKVFGINMVALVDGQPRLLSLKEMLDAFLRHRREVVTRRTVFELRKARERGHILEGLAVALANIDDIIATIKASPSPAEAKIALTSRAWRSGAVPEMLLRAGAISTRPEGESSALGIVDDGYRLTDTQAQAILEMRLNRLTGLEQDKILTEFQELLAQIRDLSDILARPERLLEVIRNELQYIRDTFGDKRCTEILANHEDLTTEDLITPEDVVVTLSHGGYAKAQPISDYQAQRRGGRGKAATLVKDEDFVDKLFIANTHDTLLCFSDHGKLYWLKVYQLPQASRGSRGKPIVNLLPLQEGERISAMLSIKEFEEGKFVFMATSMGTVKKTSLALFSRPRANGIIAVALDPGDKLVGVAITDGTKDILLFTTAGKAIRFMEDEVRPMGREAAGVRGVKLADDQRVNALIVAQDGFILTASQNGFGKLTPLDDFPQHGRGGQGVIALQITDRNGHMVGALLVNADDEIMLMSQNGVLVRTPVRDISVVGRNTQGVRLIRLEEGDQLSGLERIDGLAGVETPGVETPGVDTPGDDLPPTDS
;
A
#
# COMPACT_ATOMS: atom_id res chain seq x y z
N MET A 1 -44.68 9.78 -53.00
CA MET A 1 -43.40 9.80 -53.71
C MET A 1 -42.41 10.39 -52.73
N ALA A 2 -41.43 9.59 -52.35
CA ALA A 2 -40.37 10.09 -51.48
C ALA A 2 -39.61 11.19 -52.22
N GLU A 3 -39.46 12.36 -51.64
CA GLU A 3 -38.59 13.41 -52.15
C GLU A 3 -37.15 12.85 -52.19
N ILE A 4 -36.65 12.64 -53.37
CA ILE A 4 -35.26 12.32 -53.64
C ILE A 4 -34.46 13.57 -53.25
N ALA A 5 -33.47 13.40 -52.40
CA ALA A 5 -32.60 14.48 -51.96
C ALA A 5 -32.07 15.28 -53.16
N ARG A 6 -32.21 16.61 -53.09
CA ARG A 6 -31.87 17.53 -54.18
C ARG A 6 -30.37 17.69 -54.41
N GLU A 7 -29.53 17.26 -53.47
CA GLU A 7 -28.10 17.42 -53.53
C GLU A 7 -27.42 16.21 -52.82
N ILE A 8 -26.52 15.58 -53.54
CA ILE A 8 -25.66 14.51 -53.01
C ILE A 8 -24.27 15.12 -52.84
N LEU A 9 -23.90 15.35 -51.58
CA LEU A 9 -22.53 15.77 -51.23
C LEU A 9 -21.65 14.51 -51.03
N PRO A 10 -20.56 14.36 -51.77
CA PRO A 10 -19.62 13.28 -51.55
C PRO A 10 -18.89 13.51 -50.21
N VAL A 11 -19.03 12.59 -49.30
CA VAL A 11 -18.33 12.62 -48.00
C VAL A 11 -17.28 11.51 -48.00
N ASN A 12 -16.03 11.86 -47.69
CA ASN A 12 -14.98 10.88 -47.51
C ASN A 12 -15.25 10.12 -46.19
N LEU A 13 -15.36 8.81 -46.27
CA LEU A 13 -15.65 7.96 -45.11
C LEU A 13 -14.60 8.11 -43.99
N GLU A 14 -13.32 8.24 -44.36
CA GLU A 14 -12.25 8.41 -43.37
C GLU A 14 -12.37 9.73 -42.62
N ASP A 15 -12.70 10.83 -43.32
CA ASP A 15 -12.85 12.14 -42.68
C ASP A 15 -14.09 12.19 -41.80
N GLU A 16 -15.19 11.57 -42.23
CA GLU A 16 -16.43 11.50 -41.44
C GLU A 16 -16.22 10.62 -40.18
N MET A 17 -15.61 9.47 -40.33
CA MET A 17 -15.26 8.63 -39.17
C MET A 17 -14.33 9.35 -38.18
N ARG A 18 -13.30 10.04 -38.68
CA ARG A 18 -12.38 10.82 -37.84
C ARG A 18 -13.12 11.92 -37.08
N LYS A 19 -14.00 12.67 -37.78
CA LYS A 19 -14.79 13.73 -37.17
C LYS A 19 -15.78 13.17 -36.14
N SER A 20 -16.56 12.18 -36.50
CA SER A 20 -17.53 11.55 -35.61
C SER A 20 -16.88 10.90 -34.38
N TYR A 21 -15.71 10.26 -34.56
CA TYR A 21 -14.94 9.70 -33.43
C TYR A 21 -14.38 10.78 -32.53
N LEU A 22 -13.87 11.88 -33.07
CA LEU A 22 -13.42 13.03 -32.32
C LEU A 22 -14.56 13.68 -31.52
N ASP A 23 -15.68 13.91 -32.14
CA ASP A 23 -16.87 14.48 -31.50
C ASP A 23 -17.37 13.56 -30.37
N TYR A 24 -17.42 12.25 -30.61
CA TYR A 24 -17.76 11.27 -29.58
C TYR A 24 -16.73 11.26 -28.44
N ALA A 25 -15.44 11.24 -28.76
CA ALA A 25 -14.38 11.27 -27.76
C ALA A 25 -14.45 12.53 -26.90
N MET A 26 -14.63 13.70 -27.50
CA MET A 26 -14.79 14.97 -26.79
C MET A 26 -16.04 14.96 -25.91
N SER A 27 -17.16 14.47 -26.41
CA SER A 27 -18.41 14.33 -25.63
C SER A 27 -18.20 13.44 -24.40
N VAL A 28 -17.49 12.32 -24.55
CA VAL A 28 -17.21 11.41 -23.41
C VAL A 28 -16.20 12.01 -22.43
N ILE A 29 -15.17 12.68 -22.93
CA ILE A 29 -14.11 13.27 -22.09
C ILE A 29 -14.68 14.45 -21.28
N VAL A 30 -15.26 15.44 -21.95
CA VAL A 30 -15.71 16.69 -21.31
C VAL A 30 -17.12 16.56 -20.73
N GLY A 31 -18.01 15.88 -21.43
CA GLY A 31 -19.43 15.80 -21.07
C GLY A 31 -19.83 14.64 -20.15
N ARG A 32 -18.91 13.72 -19.80
CA ARG A 32 -19.30 12.51 -19.05
C ARG A 32 -18.30 12.04 -17.99
N ALA A 33 -17.04 11.77 -18.39
CA ALA A 33 -16.15 10.92 -17.59
C ALA A 33 -15.24 11.71 -16.63
N LEU A 34 -14.80 12.89 -17.03
CA LEU A 34 -13.85 13.68 -16.25
C LEU A 34 -14.55 14.74 -15.39
N PRO A 35 -14.06 14.96 -14.15
CA PRO A 35 -14.55 16.03 -13.30
C PRO A 35 -13.96 17.38 -13.70
N ASP A 36 -14.68 18.46 -13.46
CA ASP A 36 -14.14 19.83 -13.53
C ASP A 36 -13.27 20.09 -12.28
N VAL A 37 -12.11 20.67 -12.47
CA VAL A 37 -11.17 20.93 -11.35
C VAL A 37 -11.73 21.90 -10.31
N ARG A 38 -12.65 22.78 -10.71
CA ARG A 38 -13.23 23.84 -9.88
C ARG A 38 -14.23 23.32 -8.85
N ASP A 39 -15.17 22.46 -9.25
CA ASP A 39 -16.19 21.90 -8.35
C ASP A 39 -16.04 20.40 -8.08
N GLY A 40 -15.13 19.74 -8.79
CA GLY A 40 -14.86 18.30 -8.62
C GLY A 40 -15.97 17.38 -9.08
N LEU A 41 -16.93 17.89 -9.85
CA LEU A 41 -18.12 17.14 -10.24
C LEU A 41 -18.09 16.76 -11.72
N LYS A 42 -18.62 15.59 -12.02
CA LYS A 42 -19.01 15.23 -13.38
C LYS A 42 -20.38 15.88 -13.71
N PRO A 43 -20.71 16.04 -14.98
CA PRO A 43 -22.01 16.69 -15.36
C PRO A 43 -23.23 16.05 -14.68
N VAL A 44 -23.31 14.72 -14.58
CA VAL A 44 -24.43 14.05 -13.92
C VAL A 44 -24.58 14.43 -12.45
N HIS A 45 -23.47 14.48 -11.69
CA HIS A 45 -23.49 14.85 -10.27
C HIS A 45 -23.91 16.30 -10.10
N ARG A 46 -23.39 17.21 -10.92
CA ARG A 46 -23.73 18.64 -10.91
C ARG A 46 -25.23 18.84 -11.20
N ARG A 47 -25.77 18.16 -12.20
CA ARG A 47 -27.18 18.21 -12.57
C ARG A 47 -28.10 17.66 -11.47
N VAL A 48 -27.68 16.58 -10.81
CA VAL A 48 -28.43 16.02 -9.66
C VAL A 48 -28.52 17.02 -8.53
N LEU A 49 -27.40 17.58 -8.10
CA LEU A 49 -27.37 18.55 -6.98
C LEU A 49 -28.15 19.83 -7.36
N PHE A 50 -28.03 20.32 -8.58
CA PHE A 50 -28.77 21.47 -9.06
C PHE A 50 -30.29 21.20 -9.10
N ALA A 51 -30.72 20.06 -9.62
CA ALA A 51 -32.14 19.67 -9.60
C ALA A 51 -32.69 19.52 -8.17
N MET A 52 -31.88 19.00 -7.23
CA MET A 52 -32.29 18.92 -5.82
C MET A 52 -32.48 20.32 -5.22
N ARG A 53 -31.64 21.28 -5.59
CA ARG A 53 -31.78 22.70 -5.18
C ARG A 53 -33.06 23.32 -5.73
N GLU A 54 -33.34 23.14 -7.02
CA GLU A 54 -34.59 23.61 -7.68
C GLU A 54 -35.84 23.01 -7.03
N LEU A 55 -35.76 21.74 -6.63
CA LEU A 55 -36.83 21.08 -5.89
C LEU A 55 -36.94 21.53 -4.43
N SER A 56 -36.11 22.45 -3.95
CA SER A 56 -36.00 22.82 -2.53
C SER A 56 -35.81 21.60 -1.64
N ASN A 57 -34.95 20.66 -2.06
CA ASN A 57 -34.66 19.42 -1.35
C ASN A 57 -33.39 19.53 -0.49
N ASP A 58 -33.35 20.62 0.28
CA ASP A 58 -32.21 20.97 1.15
C ASP A 58 -32.11 20.06 2.37
N TRP A 59 -30.98 20.04 3.03
CA TRP A 59 -30.64 19.20 4.19
C TRP A 59 -31.61 19.37 5.37
N ASN A 60 -32.22 20.53 5.52
CA ASN A 60 -33.19 20.86 6.58
C ASN A 60 -34.66 20.69 6.16
N ARG A 61 -34.92 20.13 4.99
CA ARG A 61 -36.24 19.82 4.46
C ARG A 61 -36.54 18.33 4.55
N ALA A 62 -37.81 17.98 4.34
CA ALA A 62 -38.27 16.59 4.28
C ALA A 62 -37.60 15.86 3.09
N TYR A 63 -37.33 14.58 3.30
CA TYR A 63 -36.83 13.70 2.23
C TYR A 63 -37.84 13.63 1.08
N LYS A 64 -37.33 13.47 -0.13
CA LYS A 64 -38.12 13.21 -1.34
C LYS A 64 -37.81 11.84 -1.88
N LYS A 65 -38.75 11.16 -2.52
CA LYS A 65 -38.51 9.91 -3.23
C LYS A 65 -37.39 10.08 -4.25
N SER A 66 -36.43 9.15 -4.28
CA SER A 66 -35.34 9.17 -5.26
C SER A 66 -35.86 9.22 -6.70
N ALA A 67 -36.91 8.48 -6.98
CA ALA A 67 -37.58 8.51 -8.28
C ALA A 67 -38.07 9.90 -8.71
N ARG A 68 -38.44 10.78 -7.75
CA ARG A 68 -38.83 12.15 -8.05
C ARG A 68 -37.63 12.95 -8.53
N VAL A 69 -36.50 12.86 -7.81
CA VAL A 69 -35.28 13.58 -8.19
C VAL A 69 -34.74 13.06 -9.53
N VAL A 70 -34.71 11.74 -9.73
CA VAL A 70 -34.28 11.12 -11.00
C VAL A 70 -35.17 11.63 -12.16
N GLY A 71 -36.49 11.69 -11.97
CA GLY A 71 -37.42 12.17 -13.00
C GLY A 71 -37.18 13.64 -13.41
N ASP A 72 -36.96 14.52 -12.42
CA ASP A 72 -36.64 15.94 -12.71
C ASP A 72 -35.28 16.09 -13.40
N VAL A 73 -34.25 15.32 -12.99
CA VAL A 73 -32.92 15.35 -13.64
C VAL A 73 -33.00 14.93 -15.11
N ILE A 74 -33.65 13.81 -15.38
CA ILE A 74 -33.78 13.31 -16.76
C ILE A 74 -34.65 14.24 -17.62
N GLY A 75 -35.75 14.70 -17.07
CA GLY A 75 -36.70 15.53 -17.81
C GLY A 75 -36.16 16.90 -18.18
N LYS A 76 -35.30 17.47 -17.32
CA LYS A 76 -34.81 18.84 -17.47
C LYS A 76 -33.39 18.98 -17.93
N TYR A 77 -32.46 18.10 -17.47
CA TYR A 77 -31.02 18.37 -17.60
C TYR A 77 -30.24 17.24 -18.23
N HIS A 78 -30.60 15.97 -18.00
CA HIS A 78 -29.73 14.84 -18.33
C HIS A 78 -30.49 13.74 -19.12
N PRO A 79 -30.53 13.82 -20.45
CA PRO A 79 -31.34 12.92 -21.31
C PRO A 79 -30.70 11.53 -21.47
N HIS A 80 -30.45 10.82 -20.34
CA HIS A 80 -29.87 9.48 -20.28
C HIS A 80 -30.74 8.55 -19.43
N GLY A 81 -30.41 7.27 -19.39
CA GLY A 81 -31.18 6.27 -18.65
C GLY A 81 -31.30 6.57 -17.14
N ASP A 82 -32.46 6.31 -16.58
CA ASP A 82 -32.82 6.52 -15.17
C ASP A 82 -31.91 5.76 -14.20
N ALA A 83 -31.52 4.54 -14.56
CA ALA A 83 -30.61 3.75 -13.77
C ALA A 83 -29.24 4.47 -13.54
N SER A 84 -28.69 5.10 -14.59
CA SER A 84 -27.38 5.78 -14.48
C SER A 84 -27.44 7.00 -13.56
N VAL A 85 -28.56 7.75 -13.58
CA VAL A 85 -28.76 8.89 -12.69
C VAL A 85 -28.99 8.41 -11.25
N TYR A 86 -29.79 7.35 -11.09
CA TYR A 86 -30.00 6.75 -9.76
C TYR A 86 -28.68 6.21 -9.16
N ASP A 87 -27.86 5.51 -9.94
CA ASP A 87 -26.56 5.01 -9.48
C ASP A 87 -25.62 6.14 -9.05
N ALA A 88 -25.68 7.30 -9.74
CA ALA A 88 -24.92 8.47 -9.33
C ALA A 88 -25.41 9.02 -7.96
N ILE A 89 -26.72 9.09 -7.75
CA ILE A 89 -27.32 9.48 -6.47
C ILE A 89 -26.91 8.49 -5.35
N VAL A 90 -27.01 7.18 -5.64
CA VAL A 90 -26.65 6.12 -4.71
C VAL A 90 -25.20 6.26 -4.24
N ARG A 91 -24.25 6.45 -5.17
CA ARG A 91 -22.83 6.65 -4.81
C ARG A 91 -22.62 7.88 -3.96
N MET A 92 -23.32 8.97 -4.21
CA MET A 92 -23.21 10.19 -3.39
C MET A 92 -23.79 10.03 -1.98
N ALA A 93 -24.61 8.99 -1.73
CA ALA A 93 -25.23 8.68 -0.45
C ALA A 93 -24.52 7.55 0.31
N GLN A 94 -23.50 6.88 -0.27
CA GLN A 94 -22.77 5.78 0.35
C GLN A 94 -21.58 6.30 1.14
N ASP A 95 -21.51 5.99 2.43
CA ASP A 95 -20.43 6.37 3.34
C ASP A 95 -19.12 5.60 3.10
N PHE A 96 -19.19 4.44 2.46
CA PHE A 96 -18.04 3.66 2.04
C PHE A 96 -17.51 4.03 0.63
N SER A 97 -18.27 4.84 -0.13
CA SER A 97 -17.88 5.32 -1.47
C SER A 97 -17.36 6.75 -1.45
N MET A 98 -17.97 7.61 -0.61
CA MET A 98 -17.63 9.03 -0.47
C MET A 98 -17.00 9.29 0.88
N ARG A 99 -15.90 10.01 0.91
CA ARG A 99 -15.30 10.44 2.17
C ARG A 99 -16.20 11.45 2.90
N TYR A 100 -16.87 12.29 2.13
CA TYR A 100 -17.89 13.24 2.58
C TYR A 100 -19.11 13.13 1.68
N MET A 101 -20.18 12.56 2.21
CA MET A 101 -21.42 12.34 1.45
C MET A 101 -22.04 13.66 0.99
N LEU A 102 -22.50 13.69 -0.26
CA LEU A 102 -23.20 14.86 -0.84
C LEU A 102 -24.72 14.67 -0.81
N VAL A 103 -25.19 13.47 -0.67
CA VAL A 103 -26.61 13.11 -0.55
C VAL A 103 -26.84 12.42 0.77
N ASP A 104 -27.87 12.85 1.50
CA ASP A 104 -28.38 12.21 2.69
C ASP A 104 -29.52 11.29 2.28
N GLY A 105 -29.32 9.98 2.42
CA GLY A 105 -30.22 8.93 1.95
C GLY A 105 -30.97 8.26 3.10
N GLN A 106 -32.27 7.95 2.87
CA GLN A 106 -33.08 7.14 3.76
C GLN A 106 -33.55 5.87 3.02
N GLY A 107 -33.20 4.71 3.57
CA GLY A 107 -33.48 3.41 2.96
C GLY A 107 -32.22 2.61 2.71
N ASN A 108 -32.29 1.59 1.86
CA ASN A 108 -31.16 0.76 1.50
C ASN A 108 -30.47 1.31 0.25
N PHE A 109 -29.24 1.82 0.43
CA PHE A 109 -28.36 2.32 -0.65
C PHE A 109 -27.22 1.36 -0.96
N GLY A 110 -27.35 0.07 -0.62
CA GLY A 110 -26.30 -0.92 -0.79
C GLY A 110 -25.41 -1.06 0.44
N SER A 111 -24.45 -1.97 0.36
CA SER A 111 -23.50 -2.25 1.45
C SER A 111 -22.09 -2.50 0.92
N VAL A 112 -21.12 -2.57 1.84
CA VAL A 112 -19.74 -2.97 1.54
C VAL A 112 -19.66 -4.42 0.99
N ASP A 113 -20.70 -5.24 1.23
CA ASP A 113 -20.84 -6.59 0.66
C ASP A 113 -21.19 -6.57 -0.84
N GLY A 114 -21.49 -5.40 -1.38
CA GLY A 114 -21.88 -5.25 -2.76
C GLY A 114 -23.36 -5.54 -3.02
N ASP A 115 -24.19 -5.52 -1.99
CA ASP A 115 -25.63 -5.59 -2.15
C ASP A 115 -26.12 -4.43 -3.04
N PRO A 116 -27.04 -4.68 -3.97
CA PRO A 116 -27.61 -3.62 -4.77
C PRO A 116 -28.48 -2.70 -3.91
N PRO A 117 -28.58 -1.41 -4.26
CA PRO A 117 -29.51 -0.50 -3.62
C PRO A 117 -30.95 -0.95 -3.87
N ALA A 118 -31.87 -0.61 -2.98
CA ALA A 118 -33.29 -0.79 -3.23
C ALA A 118 -33.76 0.07 -4.41
N ALA A 119 -34.79 -0.36 -5.11
CA ALA A 119 -35.31 0.40 -6.25
C ALA A 119 -35.69 1.84 -5.84
N MET A 120 -35.46 2.81 -6.73
CA MET A 120 -35.60 4.25 -6.47
C MET A 120 -37.00 4.69 -5.98
N ARG A 121 -38.04 3.86 -6.15
CA ARG A 121 -39.36 4.10 -5.59
C ARG A 121 -39.45 3.87 -4.08
N TYR A 122 -38.52 3.13 -3.51
CA TYR A 122 -38.47 2.84 -2.08
C TYR A 122 -37.55 3.77 -1.32
N THR A 123 -36.46 4.21 -1.93
CA THR A 123 -35.46 5.09 -1.30
C THR A 123 -35.90 6.54 -1.34
N GLU A 124 -35.43 7.31 -0.36
CA GLU A 124 -35.65 8.74 -0.25
C GLU A 124 -34.33 9.47 -0.06
N VAL A 125 -34.24 10.67 -0.58
CA VAL A 125 -33.02 11.48 -0.58
C VAL A 125 -33.30 12.94 -0.28
N ARG A 126 -32.29 13.60 0.24
CA ARG A 126 -32.13 15.06 0.32
C ARG A 126 -30.67 15.43 0.21
N MET A 127 -30.35 16.70 -0.04
CA MET A 127 -28.95 17.13 -0.01
C MET A 127 -28.37 17.00 1.39
N SER A 128 -27.08 16.65 1.49
CA SER A 128 -26.35 16.80 2.73
C SER A 128 -26.10 18.28 3.02
N ARG A 129 -25.80 18.60 4.29
CA ARG A 129 -25.45 19.99 4.66
C ARG A 129 -24.21 20.48 3.92
N LEU A 130 -23.23 19.62 3.70
CA LEU A 130 -22.01 19.93 2.96
C LEU A 130 -22.28 20.22 1.48
N ALA A 131 -23.20 19.47 0.85
CA ALA A 131 -23.59 19.72 -0.55
C ALA A 131 -24.23 21.11 -0.74
N GLY A 132 -24.88 21.64 0.30
CA GLY A 132 -25.39 23.02 0.29
C GLY A 132 -24.28 24.04 0.09
N GLU A 133 -23.08 23.80 0.57
CA GLU A 133 -21.93 24.71 0.39
C GLU A 133 -21.35 24.67 -1.05
N LEU A 134 -21.61 23.60 -1.82
CA LEU A 134 -21.28 23.58 -3.25
C LEU A 134 -22.18 24.52 -4.06
N LEU A 135 -23.43 24.68 -3.65
CA LEU A 135 -24.45 25.48 -4.32
C LEU A 135 -24.63 26.89 -3.73
N ALA A 136 -23.89 27.18 -2.67
CA ALA A 136 -23.99 28.46 -1.98
C ALA A 136 -23.72 29.62 -2.94
N ASP A 137 -24.60 30.64 -2.87
CA ASP A 137 -24.53 31.86 -3.70
C ASP A 137 -24.77 31.64 -5.21
N ILE A 138 -25.32 30.50 -5.65
CA ILE A 138 -25.61 30.23 -7.07
C ILE A 138 -26.62 31.26 -7.65
N ASP A 139 -27.52 31.79 -6.83
CA ASP A 139 -28.54 32.77 -7.23
C ASP A 139 -27.93 34.18 -7.39
N LYS A 140 -26.65 34.37 -7.16
CA LYS A 140 -25.95 35.66 -7.18
C LYS A 140 -25.06 35.88 -8.40
N GLU A 141 -25.39 35.25 -9.51
CA GLU A 141 -24.65 35.37 -10.78
C GLU A 141 -23.16 34.97 -10.64
N THR A 142 -22.85 34.08 -9.74
CA THR A 142 -21.48 33.68 -9.39
C THR A 142 -20.82 32.78 -10.44
N VAL A 143 -21.62 32.06 -11.21
CA VAL A 143 -21.22 31.15 -12.27
C VAL A 143 -22.06 31.36 -13.52
N ASP A 144 -21.58 30.87 -14.66
CA ASP A 144 -22.32 30.95 -15.92
C ASP A 144 -23.30 29.81 -16.04
N PHE A 145 -24.43 30.09 -16.70
CA PHE A 145 -25.49 29.15 -17.02
C PHE A 145 -25.53 28.89 -18.52
N ASN A 146 -25.62 27.63 -18.91
CA ASN A 146 -25.76 27.18 -20.26
C ASN A 146 -27.20 26.69 -20.49
N PRO A 147 -27.74 26.76 -21.70
CA PRO A 147 -28.98 26.09 -22.02
C PRO A 147 -28.81 24.57 -21.86
N ASN A 148 -29.87 23.89 -21.46
CA ASN A 148 -29.95 22.44 -21.43
C ASN A 148 -30.00 21.84 -22.83
N TYR A 149 -30.20 20.52 -22.95
CA TYR A 149 -30.19 19.78 -24.23
C TYR A 149 -31.29 20.18 -25.23
N ASP A 150 -32.39 20.73 -24.78
CA ASP A 150 -33.55 21.18 -25.59
C ASP A 150 -33.80 22.70 -25.53
N GLU A 151 -32.91 23.44 -24.92
CA GLU A 151 -32.94 24.89 -24.72
C GLU A 151 -34.16 25.39 -23.93
N SER A 152 -34.89 24.50 -23.25
CA SER A 152 -36.07 24.87 -22.45
C SER A 152 -35.70 25.38 -21.04
N GLU A 153 -34.57 24.95 -20.49
CA GLU A 153 -34.10 25.29 -19.17
C GLU A 153 -32.62 25.66 -19.22
N HIS A 154 -32.09 26.19 -18.11
CA HIS A 154 -30.69 26.54 -17.98
C HIS A 154 -30.05 25.74 -16.86
N GLU A 155 -28.83 25.30 -17.05
CA GLU A 155 -28.02 24.58 -16.05
C GLU A 155 -26.69 25.30 -15.81
N PRO A 156 -26.14 25.23 -14.57
CA PRO A 156 -24.87 25.87 -14.29
C PRO A 156 -23.71 25.10 -14.97
N SER A 157 -22.80 25.83 -15.59
CA SER A 157 -21.59 25.28 -16.21
C SER A 157 -20.68 24.64 -15.16
N VAL A 158 -20.64 25.19 -13.96
CA VAL A 158 -19.89 24.77 -12.78
C VAL A 158 -20.63 25.27 -11.54
N LEU A 159 -20.45 24.61 -10.38
CA LEU A 159 -21.01 25.12 -9.13
C LEU A 159 -20.07 26.13 -8.47
N PRO A 160 -20.61 27.07 -7.67
CA PRO A 160 -19.80 28.05 -6.94
C PRO A 160 -18.79 27.44 -5.96
N ALA A 161 -19.04 26.25 -5.47
CA ALA A 161 -18.18 25.36 -4.69
C ALA A 161 -17.31 26.06 -3.62
N ARG A 162 -17.85 26.22 -2.40
CA ARG A 162 -17.06 26.73 -1.25
C ARG A 162 -16.08 25.69 -0.69
N ILE A 163 -16.20 24.43 -1.11
CA ILE A 163 -15.37 23.31 -0.66
C ILE A 163 -14.54 22.74 -1.82
N PRO A 164 -13.31 22.29 -1.59
CA PRO A 164 -12.43 21.69 -2.59
C PRO A 164 -12.85 20.22 -2.88
N ASN A 165 -14.08 20.05 -3.40
CA ASN A 165 -14.73 18.75 -3.53
C ASN A 165 -13.94 17.73 -4.33
N LEU A 166 -13.17 18.15 -5.37
CA LEU A 166 -12.34 17.25 -6.14
C LEU A 166 -11.33 16.50 -5.30
N LEU A 167 -10.69 17.19 -4.35
CA LEU A 167 -9.67 16.60 -3.49
C LEU A 167 -10.29 15.85 -2.30
N ILE A 168 -11.33 16.40 -1.67
CA ILE A 168 -11.88 15.76 -0.46
C ILE A 168 -12.65 14.47 -0.76
N ASN A 169 -13.30 14.35 -1.92
CA ASN A 169 -14.06 13.17 -2.32
C ASN A 169 -13.38 12.35 -3.43
N GLY A 170 -12.39 12.94 -4.10
CA GLY A 170 -11.78 12.31 -5.25
C GLY A 170 -12.71 12.17 -6.44
N SER A 171 -12.24 11.51 -7.48
CA SER A 171 -13.07 11.14 -8.64
C SER A 171 -12.42 9.99 -9.39
N SER A 172 -13.20 9.05 -9.89
CA SER A 172 -12.74 7.98 -10.79
C SER A 172 -13.58 7.97 -12.06
N GLY A 173 -12.96 7.80 -13.21
CA GLY A 173 -13.65 7.76 -14.50
C GLY A 173 -12.78 7.26 -15.62
N ILE A 174 -13.41 6.60 -16.59
CA ILE A 174 -12.76 6.09 -17.80
C ILE A 174 -13.35 6.83 -18.99
N ALA A 175 -12.51 7.53 -19.73
CA ALA A 175 -12.84 8.24 -20.95
C ALA A 175 -12.17 7.57 -22.16
N VAL A 176 -12.35 8.14 -23.34
CA VAL A 176 -11.67 7.67 -24.55
C VAL A 176 -10.20 8.08 -24.50
N GLY A 177 -9.30 7.11 -24.49
CA GLY A 177 -7.85 7.34 -24.50
C GLY A 177 -7.26 7.84 -23.17
N MET A 178 -8.06 8.08 -22.13
CA MET A 178 -7.59 8.52 -20.81
C MET A 178 -8.51 8.08 -19.69
N ALA A 179 -7.97 8.08 -18.46
CA ALA A 179 -8.74 7.80 -17.27
C ALA A 179 -8.35 8.79 -16.17
N THR A 180 -9.25 8.99 -15.23
CA THR A 180 -8.96 9.72 -13.99
C THR A 180 -9.17 8.81 -12.80
N ASN A 181 -8.32 8.91 -11.78
CA ASN A 181 -8.48 8.22 -10.51
C ASN A 181 -7.81 9.06 -9.42
N ILE A 182 -8.56 10.01 -8.89
CA ILE A 182 -8.11 10.95 -7.88
C ILE A 182 -8.57 10.42 -6.52
N PRO A 183 -7.66 10.19 -5.56
CA PRO A 183 -8.03 9.69 -4.25
C PRO A 183 -8.72 10.77 -3.40
N PRO A 184 -9.58 10.38 -2.47
CA PRO A 184 -10.14 11.29 -1.47
C PRO A 184 -9.09 11.69 -0.43
N HIS A 185 -9.31 12.86 0.21
CA HIS A 185 -8.43 13.44 1.23
C HIS A 185 -9.23 13.97 2.41
N ASN A 186 -8.55 14.20 3.51
CA ASN A 186 -9.15 14.83 4.69
C ASN A 186 -9.48 16.32 4.44
N LEU A 187 -10.70 16.73 4.80
CA LEU A 187 -11.20 18.08 4.57
C LEU A 187 -10.35 19.13 5.30
N THR A 188 -10.01 18.86 6.56
CA THR A 188 -9.22 19.79 7.38
C THR A 188 -7.85 20.04 6.76
N GLU A 189 -7.16 18.97 6.35
CA GLU A 189 -5.82 19.04 5.73
C GLU A 189 -5.84 19.82 4.41
N ILE A 190 -6.82 19.55 3.55
CA ILE A 190 -6.93 20.23 2.27
C ILE A 190 -7.28 21.71 2.45
N ILE A 191 -8.15 22.06 3.39
CA ILE A 191 -8.47 23.47 3.68
C ILE A 191 -7.26 24.18 4.29
N ASP A 192 -6.55 23.55 5.23
CA ASP A 192 -5.34 24.13 5.81
C ASP A 192 -4.26 24.36 4.73
N ALA A 193 -4.15 23.46 3.75
CA ALA A 193 -3.27 23.66 2.59
C ALA A 193 -3.73 24.85 1.71
N CYS A 194 -5.04 25.01 1.50
CA CYS A 194 -5.58 26.18 0.79
C CYS A 194 -5.28 27.48 1.52
N ILE A 195 -5.46 27.52 2.84
CA ILE A 195 -5.16 28.69 3.68
C ILE A 195 -3.67 29.01 3.64
N ALA A 196 -2.81 27.98 3.77
CA ALA A 196 -1.36 28.16 3.68
C ALA A 196 -0.92 28.71 2.31
N LEU A 197 -1.55 28.28 1.21
CA LEU A 197 -1.29 28.84 -0.14
C LEU A 197 -1.81 30.24 -0.33
N ILE A 198 -2.89 30.66 0.36
CA ILE A 198 -3.35 32.06 0.39
C ILE A 198 -2.29 32.94 1.08
N GLU A 199 -1.70 32.47 2.17
CA GLU A 199 -0.68 33.20 2.94
C GLU A 199 0.68 33.21 2.25
N ASN A 200 1.06 32.10 1.62
CA ASN A 200 2.32 31.97 0.87
C ASN A 200 2.09 31.19 -0.43
N PRO A 201 1.90 31.87 -1.57
CA PRO A 201 1.71 31.22 -2.88
C PRO A 201 2.91 30.38 -3.37
N ASP A 202 4.11 30.64 -2.83
CA ASP A 202 5.36 29.97 -3.24
C ASP A 202 5.67 28.72 -2.41
N LEU A 203 4.70 28.20 -1.66
CA LEU A 203 4.88 26.96 -0.89
C LEU A 203 5.39 25.82 -1.77
N THR A 204 6.44 25.18 -1.27
CA THR A 204 7.04 24.00 -1.91
C THR A 204 6.19 22.75 -1.65
N LEU A 205 6.34 21.73 -2.51
CA LEU A 205 5.66 20.45 -2.30
C LEU A 205 6.02 19.82 -0.93
N ALA A 206 7.27 19.95 -0.48
CA ALA A 206 7.69 19.42 0.81
C ALA A 206 6.93 20.05 2.01
N GLN A 207 6.64 21.34 1.92
CA GLN A 207 5.82 22.05 2.93
C GLN A 207 4.35 21.66 2.84
N LEU A 208 3.81 21.49 1.62
CA LEU A 208 2.44 21.00 1.43
C LEU A 208 2.25 19.56 1.96
N LEU A 209 3.25 18.70 1.82
CA LEU A 209 3.22 17.33 2.37
C LEU A 209 3.21 17.27 3.91
N GLN A 210 3.67 18.30 4.59
CA GLN A 210 3.54 18.40 6.05
C GLN A 210 2.09 18.68 6.48
N ILE A 211 1.31 19.32 5.60
CA ILE A 211 -0.11 19.63 5.85
C ILE A 211 -1.00 18.51 5.32
N VAL A 212 -0.72 18.01 4.12
CA VAL A 212 -1.47 16.93 3.44
C VAL A 212 -0.54 15.73 3.27
N PRO A 213 -0.41 14.85 4.27
CA PRO A 213 0.53 13.73 4.23
C PRO A 213 0.16 12.65 3.23
N GLY A 214 -1.11 12.56 2.83
CA GLY A 214 -1.57 11.55 1.86
C GLY A 214 -3.09 11.48 1.73
N PRO A 215 -3.59 10.56 0.91
CA PRO A 215 -5.01 10.25 0.78
C PRO A 215 -5.67 9.84 2.10
N ASP A 216 -6.98 10.05 2.21
CA ASP A 216 -7.80 9.67 3.36
C ASP A 216 -9.06 8.97 2.88
N PHE A 217 -9.09 7.65 2.96
CA PHE A 217 -10.15 6.82 2.41
C PHE A 217 -11.33 6.65 3.37
N PRO A 218 -12.58 6.61 2.87
CA PRO A 218 -13.78 6.43 3.70
C PRO A 218 -13.80 5.07 4.43
N THR A 219 -13.22 4.04 3.85
CA THR A 219 -13.13 2.69 4.44
C THR A 219 -11.95 2.53 5.39
N ARG A 220 -11.20 3.62 5.66
CA ARG A 220 -10.08 3.66 6.60
C ARG A 220 -8.89 2.81 6.16
N GLY A 221 -8.42 1.85 6.99
CA GLY A 221 -7.28 1.00 6.69
C GLY A 221 -5.92 1.71 6.80
N PHE A 222 -4.90 1.08 6.24
CA PHE A 222 -3.53 1.58 6.22
C PHE A 222 -3.08 1.94 4.81
N ILE A 223 -2.22 2.95 4.71
CA ILE A 223 -1.38 3.20 3.52
C ILE A 223 0.06 2.86 3.89
N ASN A 224 0.69 1.99 3.11
CA ASN A 224 2.09 1.61 3.27
C ASN A 224 2.98 2.40 2.34
N GLY A 225 3.98 3.10 2.93
CA GLY A 225 4.98 3.87 2.20
C GLY A 225 4.51 5.27 1.81
N THR A 226 5.42 6.23 1.89
CA THR A 226 5.17 7.65 1.58
C THR A 226 5.78 8.09 0.26
N GLN A 227 6.77 7.37 -0.28
CA GLN A 227 7.50 7.75 -1.49
C GLN A 227 6.61 7.88 -2.71
N GLU A 228 5.69 6.94 -2.89
CA GLU A 228 4.74 6.94 -4.00
C GLU A 228 3.69 8.05 -3.89
N ILE A 229 3.32 8.45 -2.66
CA ILE A 229 2.45 9.63 -2.41
C ILE A 229 3.16 10.89 -2.88
N VAL A 230 4.43 11.07 -2.51
CA VAL A 230 5.26 12.21 -2.94
C VAL A 230 5.36 12.27 -4.46
N ALA A 231 5.61 11.13 -5.11
CA ALA A 231 5.66 11.04 -6.57
C ALA A 231 4.31 11.41 -7.21
N ALA A 232 3.20 10.90 -6.66
CA ALA A 232 1.85 11.20 -7.14
C ALA A 232 1.52 12.70 -7.02
N TYR A 233 1.80 13.32 -5.90
CA TYR A 233 1.52 14.75 -5.68
C TYR A 233 2.40 15.68 -6.52
N LYS A 234 3.61 15.23 -6.87
CA LYS A 234 4.52 15.96 -7.76
C LYS A 234 4.11 15.86 -9.23
N THR A 235 3.75 14.66 -9.68
CA THR A 235 3.60 14.34 -11.12
C THR A 235 2.16 14.12 -11.55
N GLY A 236 1.22 14.03 -10.62
CA GLY A 236 -0.15 13.61 -10.87
C GLY A 236 -0.34 12.10 -11.04
N ARG A 237 0.72 11.29 -10.93
CA ARG A 237 0.66 9.81 -11.07
C ARG A 237 1.47 9.13 -10.00
N GLY A 238 0.93 8.02 -9.46
CA GLY A 238 1.59 7.19 -8.45
C GLY A 238 0.76 5.96 -8.10
N ARG A 239 1.31 5.14 -7.20
CA ARG A 239 0.66 3.91 -6.72
C ARG A 239 0.68 3.92 -5.20
N VAL A 240 -0.49 3.89 -4.58
CA VAL A 240 -0.62 3.83 -3.13
C VAL A 240 -1.00 2.42 -2.71
N HIS A 241 -0.20 1.81 -1.85
CA HIS A 241 -0.42 0.47 -1.32
C HIS A 241 -1.31 0.55 -0.09
N MET A 242 -2.54 0.09 -0.21
CA MET A 242 -3.52 0.04 0.89
C MET A 242 -3.52 -1.35 1.50
N ARG A 243 -3.69 -1.43 2.83
CA ARG A 243 -3.87 -2.70 3.57
C ARG A 243 -5.06 -2.61 4.50
N ALA A 244 -5.72 -3.76 4.69
CA ALA A 244 -6.75 -3.95 5.68
C ALA A 244 -6.21 -3.72 7.09
N ARG A 245 -7.02 -3.18 7.99
CA ARG A 245 -6.69 -3.14 9.42
C ARG A 245 -7.06 -4.48 10.06
N THR A 246 -6.09 -5.08 10.71
CA THR A 246 -6.24 -6.38 11.36
C THR A 246 -5.62 -6.34 12.76
N HIS A 247 -6.11 -7.23 13.63
CA HIS A 247 -5.50 -7.54 14.92
C HIS A 247 -5.71 -9.02 15.24
N PHE A 248 -4.98 -9.52 16.23
CA PHE A 248 -5.08 -10.90 16.66
C PHE A 248 -5.89 -10.98 17.94
N GLU A 249 -6.71 -12.01 18.05
CA GLU A 249 -7.48 -12.34 19.26
C GLU A 249 -7.30 -13.81 19.61
N ASP A 250 -7.23 -14.10 20.90
CA ASP A 250 -7.22 -15.48 21.41
C ASP A 250 -8.63 -16.07 21.41
N VAL A 251 -8.78 -17.27 20.85
CA VAL A 251 -10.09 -17.93 20.72
C VAL A 251 -10.24 -19.06 21.75
N GLY A 252 -11.16 -18.93 22.70
CA GLY A 252 -11.48 -19.93 23.68
C GLY A 252 -10.47 -20.12 24.81
N LYS A 253 -10.45 -21.34 25.44
CA LYS A 253 -9.54 -21.67 26.54
C LYS A 253 -8.27 -22.42 26.08
N GLY A 254 -7.70 -22.06 24.92
CA GLY A 254 -6.53 -22.80 24.39
C GLY A 254 -5.73 -21.98 23.40
N ASP A 255 -4.55 -22.49 22.98
CA ASP A 255 -3.58 -21.88 22.06
C ASP A 255 -4.08 -21.70 20.62
N ARG A 256 -5.31 -21.25 20.44
CA ARG A 256 -5.82 -20.84 19.12
C ARG A 256 -5.93 -19.35 19.06
N GLN A 257 -5.49 -18.80 17.96
CA GLN A 257 -5.64 -17.38 17.64
C GLN A 257 -6.54 -17.19 16.43
N ALA A 258 -7.11 -16.02 16.31
CA ALA A 258 -7.86 -15.58 15.13
C ALA A 258 -7.31 -14.25 14.62
N ILE A 259 -7.31 -14.09 13.32
CA ILE A 259 -7.09 -12.82 12.65
C ILE A 259 -8.45 -12.15 12.50
N ILE A 260 -8.58 -10.96 13.04
CA ILE A 260 -9.79 -10.15 12.96
C ILE A 260 -9.55 -9.02 11.98
N ILE A 261 -10.41 -8.89 10.97
CA ILE A 261 -10.37 -7.77 10.01
C ILE A 261 -11.45 -6.78 10.42
N THR A 262 -11.05 -5.53 10.69
CA THR A 262 -11.96 -4.46 11.12
C THR A 262 -12.14 -3.38 10.05
N GLU A 263 -11.21 -3.22 9.13
CA GLU A 263 -11.28 -2.24 8.05
C GLU A 263 -10.69 -2.83 6.77
N LEU A 264 -11.25 -2.45 5.63
CA LEU A 264 -10.83 -2.95 4.31
C LEU A 264 -10.25 -1.83 3.45
N PRO A 265 -9.36 -2.16 2.50
CA PRO A 265 -8.91 -1.21 1.49
C PRO A 265 -10.08 -0.63 0.69
N TYR A 266 -9.95 0.62 0.27
CA TYR A 266 -10.97 1.31 -0.50
C TYR A 266 -11.36 0.57 -1.78
N GLN A 267 -12.66 0.49 -2.08
CA GLN A 267 -13.23 -0.22 -3.22
C GLN A 267 -13.00 -1.74 -3.19
N VAL A 268 -12.86 -2.34 -2.03
CA VAL A 268 -12.87 -3.79 -1.85
C VAL A 268 -14.27 -4.24 -1.42
N ASN A 269 -14.77 -5.27 -2.08
CA ASN A 269 -16.03 -5.92 -1.72
C ASN A 269 -15.76 -6.98 -0.65
N LYS A 270 -16.42 -6.86 0.54
CA LYS A 270 -16.19 -7.75 1.68
C LYS A 270 -16.61 -9.19 1.38
N ALA A 271 -17.78 -9.40 0.81
CA ALA A 271 -18.28 -10.73 0.51
C ALA A 271 -17.37 -11.48 -0.48
N ARG A 272 -16.94 -10.83 -1.57
CA ARG A 272 -15.99 -11.41 -2.53
C ARG A 272 -14.62 -11.70 -1.92
N LEU A 273 -14.17 -10.87 -0.99
CA LEU A 273 -12.93 -11.13 -0.27
C LEU A 273 -13.05 -12.40 0.57
N ILE A 274 -14.14 -12.57 1.31
CA ILE A 274 -14.42 -13.76 2.13
C ILE A 274 -14.52 -15.02 1.24
N GLU A 275 -15.24 -14.96 0.13
CA GLU A 275 -15.32 -16.03 -0.87
C GLU A 275 -13.93 -16.40 -1.40
N LYS A 276 -13.11 -15.40 -1.76
CA LYS A 276 -11.75 -15.63 -2.25
C LYS A 276 -10.88 -16.33 -1.21
N ILE A 277 -10.97 -15.95 0.07
CA ILE A 277 -10.25 -16.60 1.17
C ILE A 277 -10.71 -18.05 1.28
N ALA A 278 -12.02 -18.31 1.26
CA ALA A 278 -12.57 -19.66 1.31
C ALA A 278 -12.10 -20.53 0.14
N ASP A 279 -12.04 -19.98 -1.06
CA ASP A 279 -11.52 -20.66 -2.25
C ASP A 279 -10.04 -21.03 -2.09
N LEU A 280 -9.20 -20.11 -1.61
CA LEU A 280 -7.77 -20.37 -1.39
C LEU A 280 -7.56 -21.49 -0.34
N VAL A 281 -8.40 -21.55 0.69
CA VAL A 281 -8.36 -22.64 1.69
C VAL A 281 -8.79 -23.97 1.08
N ARG A 282 -9.87 -23.97 0.31
CA ARG A 282 -10.39 -25.18 -0.37
C ARG A 282 -9.37 -25.74 -1.36
N ASP A 283 -8.71 -24.87 -2.11
CA ASP A 283 -7.72 -25.22 -3.12
C ASP A 283 -6.33 -25.53 -2.51
N LYS A 284 -6.21 -25.45 -1.16
CA LYS A 284 -4.96 -25.67 -0.40
C LYS A 284 -3.81 -24.76 -0.80
N LEU A 285 -4.12 -23.55 -1.26
CA LEU A 285 -3.14 -22.50 -1.54
C LEU A 285 -2.77 -21.72 -0.28
N ILE A 286 -3.69 -21.66 0.68
CA ILE A 286 -3.46 -21.17 2.05
C ILE A 286 -3.85 -22.30 3.00
N GLU A 287 -2.90 -22.72 3.81
CA GLU A 287 -3.12 -23.69 4.90
C GLU A 287 -3.09 -22.94 6.24
N GLY A 288 -3.56 -23.57 7.31
CA GLY A 288 -3.52 -22.98 8.65
C GLY A 288 -4.84 -22.39 9.14
N ILE A 289 -5.84 -22.20 8.28
CA ILE A 289 -7.20 -21.77 8.68
C ILE A 289 -8.03 -22.99 9.13
N ALA A 290 -8.76 -22.84 10.25
CA ALA A 290 -9.66 -23.88 10.74
C ALA A 290 -10.84 -24.10 9.78
N SER A 291 -11.37 -25.34 9.72
CA SER A 291 -12.40 -25.71 8.73
C SER A 291 -13.68 -24.85 8.78
N ASP A 292 -14.09 -24.42 9.97
CA ASP A 292 -15.26 -23.55 10.19
C ASP A 292 -14.81 -22.18 10.75
N GLY A 293 -13.55 -21.81 10.52
CA GLY A 293 -12.92 -20.66 11.14
C GLY A 293 -13.15 -19.34 10.41
N LEU A 294 -13.75 -19.35 9.22
CA LEU A 294 -13.99 -18.12 8.45
C LEU A 294 -15.45 -17.69 8.65
N ARG A 295 -15.66 -16.56 9.34
CA ARG A 295 -16.99 -16.02 9.65
C ARG A 295 -17.05 -14.51 9.44
N ASP A 296 -18.19 -14.04 9.01
CA ASP A 296 -18.55 -12.62 9.02
C ASP A 296 -19.43 -12.35 10.25
N GLU A 297 -18.90 -11.60 11.18
CA GLU A 297 -19.56 -11.16 12.41
C GLU A 297 -19.84 -9.65 12.39
N SER A 298 -19.80 -9.03 11.20
CA SER A 298 -20.05 -7.59 11.03
C SER A 298 -21.50 -7.25 11.42
N ASP A 299 -21.67 -6.17 12.16
CA ASP A 299 -22.96 -5.66 12.58
C ASP A 299 -23.05 -4.13 12.47
N LYS A 300 -24.06 -3.51 13.10
CA LYS A 300 -24.25 -2.05 13.14
C LYS A 300 -23.12 -1.29 13.84
N ASP A 301 -22.34 -1.96 14.68
CA ASP A 301 -21.26 -1.35 15.45
C ASP A 301 -19.93 -1.36 14.67
N GLY A 302 -19.85 -2.14 13.58
CA GLY A 302 -18.70 -2.13 12.68
C GLY A 302 -18.45 -3.42 11.92
N MET A 303 -17.42 -3.39 11.12
CA MET A 303 -16.94 -4.55 10.37
C MET A 303 -16.13 -5.47 11.29
N ARG A 304 -16.44 -6.78 11.23
CA ARG A 304 -15.71 -7.83 11.95
C ARG A 304 -15.73 -9.13 11.14
N VAL A 305 -14.64 -9.39 10.41
CA VAL A 305 -14.43 -10.68 9.75
C VAL A 305 -13.42 -11.47 10.56
N VAL A 306 -13.80 -12.66 10.97
CA VAL A 306 -13.02 -13.55 11.84
C VAL A 306 -12.42 -14.67 11.02
N ILE A 307 -11.10 -14.88 11.16
CA ILE A 307 -10.35 -15.97 10.54
C ILE A 307 -9.65 -16.75 11.65
N GLU A 308 -10.26 -17.84 12.12
CA GLU A 308 -9.67 -18.70 13.15
C GLU A 308 -8.56 -19.59 12.59
N LEU A 309 -7.45 -19.66 13.31
CA LEU A 309 -6.30 -20.45 12.95
C LEU A 309 -6.34 -21.86 13.54
N LYS A 310 -5.65 -22.81 12.92
CA LYS A 310 -5.35 -24.11 13.52
C LYS A 310 -4.34 -23.93 14.66
N ARG A 311 -4.26 -24.92 15.54
CA ARG A 311 -3.26 -24.91 16.62
C ARG A 311 -1.85 -24.95 16.07
N GLY A 312 -0.97 -24.11 16.64
CA GLY A 312 0.45 -24.07 16.29
C GLY A 312 0.79 -23.27 15.05
N GLU A 313 -0.19 -22.63 14.42
CA GLU A 313 0.07 -21.72 13.29
C GLU A 313 0.54 -20.36 13.78
N VAL A 314 1.40 -19.73 13.00
CA VAL A 314 1.94 -18.37 13.26
C VAL A 314 1.03 -17.35 12.56
N PRO A 315 0.31 -16.50 13.31
CA PRO A 315 -0.70 -15.60 12.73
C PRO A 315 -0.12 -14.61 11.72
N GLU A 316 1.10 -14.10 11.98
CA GLU A 316 1.77 -13.12 11.13
C GLU A 316 2.06 -13.67 9.74
N ILE A 317 2.51 -14.91 9.65
CA ILE A 317 2.82 -15.57 8.38
C ILE A 317 1.54 -15.79 7.57
N LEU A 318 0.49 -16.27 8.24
CA LEU A 318 -0.79 -16.44 7.56
C LEU A 318 -1.37 -15.10 7.09
N LEU A 319 -1.26 -14.06 7.91
CA LEU A 319 -1.68 -12.72 7.55
C LEU A 319 -0.91 -12.19 6.32
N ASN A 320 0.40 -12.42 6.27
CA ASN A 320 1.24 -12.06 5.13
C ASN A 320 0.82 -12.82 3.85
N ASN A 321 0.51 -14.11 3.98
CA ASN A 321 -0.03 -14.89 2.86
C ASN A 321 -1.39 -14.34 2.37
N LEU A 322 -2.27 -13.94 3.29
CA LEU A 322 -3.55 -13.31 2.96
C LEU A 322 -3.34 -11.97 2.25
N PHE A 323 -2.41 -11.12 2.70
CA PHE A 323 -2.07 -9.87 2.01
C PHE A 323 -1.52 -10.10 0.60
N SER A 324 -0.72 -11.14 0.41
CA SER A 324 -0.11 -11.46 -0.89
C SER A 324 -1.10 -12.03 -1.90
N GLN A 325 -2.12 -12.79 -1.46
CA GLN A 325 -3.00 -13.58 -2.33
C GLN A 325 -4.43 -13.04 -2.42
N THR A 326 -4.78 -12.00 -1.66
CA THR A 326 -6.13 -11.45 -1.61
C THR A 326 -6.17 -9.93 -1.70
N GLU A 327 -7.36 -9.36 -1.85
CA GLU A 327 -7.56 -7.89 -1.84
C GLU A 327 -7.48 -7.27 -0.42
N MET A 328 -7.03 -8.01 0.61
CA MET A 328 -6.65 -7.42 1.89
C MET A 328 -5.48 -6.43 1.75
N ALA A 329 -4.63 -6.61 0.73
CA ALA A 329 -3.70 -5.60 0.26
C ALA A 329 -4.06 -5.24 -1.19
N LYS A 330 -4.25 -3.97 -1.47
CA LYS A 330 -4.66 -3.46 -2.78
C LYS A 330 -3.90 -2.21 -3.16
N VAL A 331 -3.52 -2.12 -4.43
CA VAL A 331 -2.86 -0.93 -4.97
C VAL A 331 -3.91 0.02 -5.54
N PHE A 332 -3.92 1.26 -5.06
CA PHE A 332 -4.68 2.35 -5.66
C PHE A 332 -3.78 3.13 -6.63
N GLY A 333 -4.06 3.00 -7.92
CA GLY A 333 -3.34 3.73 -8.96
C GLY A 333 -3.83 5.17 -9.06
N ILE A 334 -3.04 6.14 -8.61
CA ILE A 334 -3.36 7.57 -8.69
C ILE A 334 -3.14 8.07 -10.12
N ASN A 335 -4.11 8.77 -10.66
CA ASN A 335 -4.03 9.49 -11.94
C ASN A 335 -4.90 10.76 -11.85
N MET A 336 -4.25 11.89 -11.56
CA MET A 336 -4.91 13.16 -11.22
C MET A 336 -5.26 13.95 -12.49
N VAL A 337 -6.14 13.40 -13.31
CA VAL A 337 -6.64 14.06 -14.54
C VAL A 337 -7.97 14.73 -14.26
N ALA A 338 -8.07 16.03 -14.56
CA ALA A 338 -9.31 16.81 -14.44
C ALA A 338 -9.42 17.80 -15.59
N LEU A 339 -10.63 18.36 -15.78
CA LEU A 339 -10.86 19.42 -16.76
C LEU A 339 -10.43 20.77 -16.19
N VAL A 340 -9.54 21.45 -16.90
CA VAL A 340 -9.15 22.84 -16.66
C VAL A 340 -9.54 23.64 -17.89
N ASP A 341 -10.45 24.58 -17.74
CA ASP A 341 -10.98 25.39 -18.86
C ASP A 341 -11.49 24.52 -20.04
N GLY A 342 -12.21 23.43 -19.70
CA GLY A 342 -12.76 22.47 -20.67
C GLY A 342 -11.74 21.53 -21.32
N GLN A 343 -10.48 21.55 -20.91
CA GLN A 343 -9.42 20.68 -21.43
C GLN A 343 -8.91 19.68 -20.37
N PRO A 344 -8.75 18.41 -20.72
CA PRO A 344 -8.20 17.42 -19.80
C PRO A 344 -6.72 17.70 -19.56
N ARG A 345 -6.33 17.80 -18.29
CA ARG A 345 -4.92 18.00 -17.87
C ARG A 345 -4.57 17.04 -16.72
N LEU A 346 -3.35 16.56 -16.75
CA LEU A 346 -2.74 15.89 -15.60
C LEU A 346 -2.19 16.97 -14.67
N LEU A 347 -2.62 16.95 -13.42
CA LEU A 347 -2.36 18.01 -12.44
C LEU A 347 -1.59 17.45 -11.24
N SER A 348 -0.68 18.25 -10.70
CA SER A 348 -0.10 18.05 -9.38
C SER A 348 -1.08 18.48 -8.28
N LEU A 349 -0.79 18.12 -7.02
CA LEU A 349 -1.60 18.56 -5.88
C LEU A 349 -1.68 20.09 -5.82
N LYS A 350 -0.54 20.79 -5.97
CA LYS A 350 -0.50 22.26 -5.93
C LYS A 350 -1.35 22.88 -7.01
N GLU A 351 -1.27 22.38 -8.26
CA GLU A 351 -2.07 22.92 -9.37
C GLU A 351 -3.58 22.75 -9.15
N MET A 352 -4.01 21.66 -8.50
CA MET A 352 -5.42 21.48 -8.14
C MET A 352 -5.88 22.47 -7.08
N LEU A 353 -5.07 22.70 -6.04
CA LEU A 353 -5.35 23.68 -5.01
C LEU A 353 -5.39 25.11 -5.58
N ASP A 354 -4.44 25.46 -6.45
CA ASP A 354 -4.39 26.76 -7.11
C ASP A 354 -5.59 26.98 -8.04
N ALA A 355 -6.03 25.95 -8.76
CA ALA A 355 -7.22 26.01 -9.62
C ALA A 355 -8.50 26.24 -8.79
N PHE A 356 -8.63 25.56 -7.66
CA PHE A 356 -9.75 25.78 -6.72
C PHE A 356 -9.71 27.21 -6.15
N LEU A 357 -8.58 27.69 -5.67
CA LEU A 357 -8.44 29.05 -5.13
C LEU A 357 -8.70 30.12 -6.20
N ARG A 358 -8.32 29.89 -7.45
CA ARG A 358 -8.66 30.78 -8.57
C ARG A 358 -10.16 30.84 -8.77
N HIS A 359 -10.84 29.70 -8.78
CA HIS A 359 -12.30 29.64 -8.86
C HIS A 359 -12.97 30.37 -7.68
N ARG A 360 -12.48 30.18 -6.46
CA ARG A 360 -13.01 30.91 -5.29
C ARG A 360 -12.87 32.43 -5.45
N ARG A 361 -11.73 32.91 -5.94
CA ARG A 361 -11.52 34.36 -6.19
C ARG A 361 -12.58 34.88 -7.18
N GLU A 362 -12.82 34.17 -8.29
CA GLU A 362 -13.81 34.54 -9.28
C GLU A 362 -15.22 34.56 -8.68
N VAL A 363 -15.63 33.50 -7.99
CA VAL A 363 -16.95 33.38 -7.36
C VAL A 363 -17.19 34.49 -6.36
N VAL A 364 -16.23 34.77 -5.46
CA VAL A 364 -16.38 35.83 -4.44
C VAL A 364 -16.42 37.20 -5.11
N THR A 365 -15.61 37.45 -6.14
CA THR A 365 -15.64 38.72 -6.90
C THR A 365 -17.02 38.90 -7.56
N ARG A 366 -17.53 37.92 -8.29
CA ARG A 366 -18.83 38.01 -8.98
C ARG A 366 -19.97 38.19 -7.97
N ARG A 367 -19.96 37.46 -6.86
CA ARG A 367 -20.90 37.62 -5.75
C ARG A 367 -20.88 39.03 -5.21
N THR A 368 -19.69 39.55 -4.95
CA THR A 368 -19.51 40.90 -4.39
C THR A 368 -20.03 41.98 -5.34
N VAL A 369 -19.77 41.83 -6.65
CA VAL A 369 -20.33 42.73 -7.68
C VAL A 369 -21.84 42.67 -7.70
N PHE A 370 -22.44 41.46 -7.65
CA PHE A 370 -23.89 41.31 -7.60
C PHE A 370 -24.50 41.93 -6.35
N GLU A 371 -23.93 41.67 -5.18
CA GLU A 371 -24.41 42.21 -3.92
C GLU A 371 -24.24 43.73 -3.87
N LEU A 372 -23.14 44.25 -4.39
CA LEU A 372 -22.88 45.69 -4.47
C LEU A 372 -23.92 46.38 -5.40
N ARG A 373 -24.21 45.79 -6.55
CA ARG A 373 -25.24 46.27 -7.46
C ARG A 373 -26.62 46.33 -6.75
N LYS A 374 -27.01 45.23 -6.10
CA LYS A 374 -28.27 45.16 -5.34
C LYS A 374 -28.30 46.11 -4.17
N ALA A 375 -27.21 46.25 -3.46
CA ALA A 375 -27.12 47.21 -2.35
C ALA A 375 -27.21 48.67 -2.86
N ARG A 376 -26.59 49.02 -3.99
CA ARG A 376 -26.71 50.33 -4.63
C ARG A 376 -28.14 50.59 -5.12
N GLU A 377 -28.77 49.61 -5.82
CA GLU A 377 -30.14 49.73 -6.24
C GLU A 377 -31.09 50.02 -5.04
N ARG A 378 -30.95 49.28 -3.96
CA ARG A 378 -31.76 49.48 -2.76
C ARG A 378 -31.40 50.78 -2.03
N GLY A 379 -30.11 51.12 -1.92
CA GLY A 379 -29.62 52.37 -1.32
C GLY A 379 -30.17 53.61 -2.07
N HIS A 380 -30.19 53.54 -3.39
CA HIS A 380 -30.75 54.57 -4.24
C HIS A 380 -32.23 54.85 -3.98
N ILE A 381 -33.02 53.75 -3.79
CA ILE A 381 -34.43 53.90 -3.42
C ILE A 381 -34.57 54.53 -2.01
N LEU A 382 -33.78 54.03 -1.03
CA LEU A 382 -33.85 54.56 0.34
C LEU A 382 -33.39 56.02 0.43
N GLU A 383 -32.41 56.43 -0.38
CA GLU A 383 -31.94 57.80 -0.51
C GLU A 383 -33.11 58.70 -0.99
N GLY A 384 -33.82 58.29 -2.03
CA GLY A 384 -35.03 59.05 -2.50
C GLY A 384 -36.16 59.10 -1.45
N LEU A 385 -36.37 58.00 -0.71
CA LEU A 385 -37.34 57.99 0.39
C LEU A 385 -36.96 58.93 1.54
N ALA A 386 -35.65 58.99 1.89
CA ALA A 386 -35.15 59.91 2.91
C ALA A 386 -35.34 61.38 2.51
N VAL A 387 -35.11 61.72 1.22
CA VAL A 387 -35.43 63.02 0.67
C VAL A 387 -36.92 63.31 0.74
N ALA A 388 -37.76 62.31 0.43
CA ALA A 388 -39.20 62.42 0.49
C ALA A 388 -39.72 62.68 1.91
N LEU A 389 -39.16 62.03 2.91
CA LEU A 389 -39.48 62.26 4.30
C LEU A 389 -39.11 63.65 4.79
N ALA A 390 -38.00 64.23 4.31
CA ALA A 390 -37.60 65.60 4.61
C ALA A 390 -38.51 66.65 3.92
N ASN A 391 -39.29 66.30 2.93
CA ASN A 391 -40.17 67.17 2.17
C ASN A 391 -41.61 66.65 2.12
N ILE A 392 -42.09 66.01 3.16
CA ILE A 392 -43.27 65.17 3.11
C ILE A 392 -44.54 65.97 2.74
N ASP A 393 -44.73 67.16 3.33
CA ASP A 393 -45.92 68.01 3.11
C ASP A 393 -45.96 68.54 1.66
N ASP A 394 -44.80 68.91 1.10
CA ASP A 394 -44.68 69.41 -0.26
C ASP A 394 -44.89 68.25 -1.30
N ILE A 395 -44.43 67.08 -0.98
CA ILE A 395 -44.61 65.88 -1.83
C ILE A 395 -46.05 65.42 -1.85
N ILE A 396 -46.72 65.35 -0.70
CA ILE A 396 -48.18 65.05 -0.61
C ILE A 396 -48.99 66.09 -1.34
N ALA A 397 -48.67 67.37 -1.23
CA ALA A 397 -49.37 68.48 -1.92
C ALA A 397 -49.19 68.28 -3.48
N THR A 398 -47.97 67.97 -3.93
CA THR A 398 -47.67 67.74 -5.33
C THR A 398 -48.41 66.55 -5.90
N ILE A 399 -48.49 65.44 -5.19
CA ILE A 399 -49.22 64.25 -5.57
C ILE A 399 -50.72 64.53 -5.65
N LYS A 400 -51.29 65.20 -4.67
CA LYS A 400 -52.72 65.57 -4.65
C LYS A 400 -53.10 66.55 -5.77
N ALA A 401 -52.21 67.40 -6.20
CA ALA A 401 -52.43 68.35 -7.27
C ALA A 401 -52.31 67.75 -8.68
N SER A 402 -51.73 66.56 -8.78
CA SER A 402 -51.49 65.87 -10.07
C SER A 402 -52.73 65.07 -10.47
N PRO A 403 -53.18 65.17 -11.74
CA PRO A 403 -54.37 64.43 -12.24
C PRO A 403 -54.19 62.93 -12.38
N SER A 404 -52.96 62.46 -12.54
CA SER A 404 -52.61 61.07 -12.70
C SER A 404 -51.28 60.70 -12.06
N PRO A 405 -51.04 59.41 -11.71
CA PRO A 405 -49.73 58.95 -11.17
C PRO A 405 -48.54 59.26 -12.09
N ALA A 406 -48.75 59.22 -13.43
CA ALA A 406 -47.70 59.53 -14.41
C ALA A 406 -47.32 61.01 -14.34
N GLU A 407 -48.28 61.91 -14.21
CA GLU A 407 -48.03 63.35 -14.06
C GLU A 407 -47.46 63.70 -12.71
N ALA A 408 -47.87 63.00 -11.66
CA ALA A 408 -47.23 63.12 -10.36
C ALA A 408 -45.76 62.71 -10.40
N LYS A 409 -45.41 61.64 -11.10
CA LYS A 409 -44.04 61.21 -11.31
C LYS A 409 -43.17 62.26 -12.01
N ILE A 410 -43.71 62.86 -13.09
CA ILE A 410 -43.01 63.95 -13.83
C ILE A 410 -42.84 65.18 -12.90
N ALA A 411 -43.86 65.55 -12.14
CA ALA A 411 -43.78 66.65 -11.21
C ALA A 411 -42.73 66.46 -10.09
N LEU A 412 -42.60 65.21 -9.59
CA LEU A 412 -41.60 64.83 -8.57
C LEU A 412 -40.17 64.89 -9.10
N THR A 413 -39.95 64.52 -10.37
CA THR A 413 -38.61 64.47 -10.96
C THR A 413 -38.18 65.80 -11.59
N SER A 414 -39.10 66.70 -11.92
CA SER A 414 -38.84 67.94 -12.62
C SER A 414 -38.19 69.06 -11.77
N ARG A 415 -38.28 68.98 -10.44
CA ARG A 415 -37.74 69.98 -9.54
C ARG A 415 -36.71 69.45 -8.55
N ALA A 416 -35.91 70.32 -7.96
CA ALA A 416 -35.03 70.05 -6.86
C ALA A 416 -35.78 70.05 -5.53
N TRP A 417 -35.45 69.11 -4.63
CA TRP A 417 -36.03 68.97 -3.33
C TRP A 417 -34.97 69.28 -2.26
N ARG A 418 -35.36 69.61 -1.05
CA ARG A 418 -34.38 69.74 0.03
C ARG A 418 -33.75 68.38 0.31
N SER A 419 -32.44 68.29 0.32
CA SER A 419 -31.73 67.04 0.47
C SER A 419 -31.76 66.41 1.88
N GLY A 420 -32.30 67.11 2.88
CA GLY A 420 -32.49 66.63 4.23
C GLY A 420 -31.17 66.13 4.89
N ALA A 421 -31.23 64.97 5.52
CA ALA A 421 -30.07 64.35 6.17
C ALA A 421 -29.16 63.55 5.19
N VAL A 422 -29.55 63.38 3.93
CA VAL A 422 -28.84 62.54 2.93
C VAL A 422 -27.38 62.98 2.69
N PRO A 423 -27.07 64.28 2.51
CA PRO A 423 -25.66 64.69 2.29
C PRO A 423 -24.75 64.37 3.48
N GLU A 424 -25.25 64.54 4.69
CA GLU A 424 -24.48 64.22 5.91
C GLU A 424 -24.24 62.71 6.05
N MET A 425 -25.25 61.90 5.73
CA MET A 425 -25.14 60.43 5.74
C MET A 425 -24.17 59.94 4.69
N LEU A 426 -24.22 60.42 3.45
CA LEU A 426 -23.26 60.09 2.39
C LEU A 426 -21.85 60.55 2.75
N LEU A 427 -21.70 61.73 3.38
CA LEU A 427 -20.39 62.21 3.82
C LEU A 427 -19.80 61.29 4.91
N ARG A 428 -20.63 60.91 5.93
CA ARG A 428 -20.22 59.96 6.97
C ARG A 428 -19.85 58.59 6.40
N ALA A 429 -20.48 58.17 5.35
CA ALA A 429 -20.16 56.96 4.64
C ALA A 429 -18.92 57.10 3.71
N GLY A 430 -18.23 58.23 3.70
CA GLY A 430 -17.05 58.49 2.87
C GLY A 430 -17.38 58.86 1.43
N ALA A 431 -18.49 59.59 1.22
CA ALA A 431 -19.00 60.02 -0.10
C ALA A 431 -19.25 58.85 -1.09
N ILE A 432 -19.64 57.70 -0.57
CA ILE A 432 -19.97 56.54 -1.39
C ILE A 432 -21.23 56.80 -2.20
N SER A 433 -21.15 56.61 -3.52
CA SER A 433 -22.30 56.77 -4.40
C SER A 433 -23.24 55.57 -4.31
N THR A 434 -24.52 55.81 -4.00
CA THR A 434 -25.60 54.83 -4.14
C THR A 434 -26.21 54.83 -5.55
N ARG A 435 -25.69 55.65 -6.44
CA ARG A 435 -26.20 55.80 -7.81
C ARG A 435 -25.97 54.52 -8.58
N PRO A 436 -27.01 53.94 -9.20
CA PRO A 436 -26.87 52.86 -10.14
C PRO A 436 -26.01 53.23 -11.34
N GLU A 437 -25.36 52.22 -11.96
CA GLU A 437 -24.60 52.45 -13.19
C GLU A 437 -25.52 52.87 -14.34
N GLY A 438 -25.13 53.92 -15.05
CA GLY A 438 -25.89 54.44 -16.21
C GLY A 438 -26.84 55.60 -15.91
N GLU A 439 -27.06 55.94 -14.62
CA GLU A 439 -27.91 57.10 -14.25
C GLU A 439 -27.18 58.44 -14.53
N SER A 440 -27.95 59.44 -15.05
CA SER A 440 -27.45 60.77 -15.42
C SER A 440 -26.81 61.50 -14.23
N SER A 441 -25.67 62.16 -14.43
CA SER A 441 -25.04 63.00 -13.43
C SER A 441 -25.86 64.20 -13.03
N ALA A 442 -26.88 64.58 -13.78
CA ALA A 442 -27.81 65.71 -13.51
C ALA A 442 -28.86 65.36 -12.43
N LEU A 443 -28.96 64.08 -11.99
CA LEU A 443 -29.87 63.59 -10.96
C LEU A 443 -29.10 63.35 -9.63
N GLY A 444 -29.83 63.22 -8.54
CA GLY A 444 -29.24 63.11 -7.18
C GLY A 444 -28.93 64.43 -6.56
N ILE A 445 -27.83 64.51 -5.76
CA ILE A 445 -27.38 65.81 -5.15
C ILE A 445 -26.92 66.75 -6.24
N VAL A 446 -27.55 67.93 -6.31
CA VAL A 446 -27.20 69.02 -7.22
C VAL A 446 -27.02 70.32 -6.39
N ASP A 447 -26.45 71.35 -6.99
CA ASP A 447 -26.19 72.63 -6.25
C ASP A 447 -27.44 73.25 -5.58
N ASP A 448 -28.60 73.06 -6.20
CA ASP A 448 -29.90 73.58 -5.69
C ASP A 448 -30.65 72.59 -4.78
N GLY A 449 -30.06 71.44 -4.44
CA GLY A 449 -30.77 70.39 -3.60
C GLY A 449 -30.63 68.95 -4.10
N TYR A 450 -31.70 68.26 -4.19
CA TYR A 450 -31.73 66.87 -4.63
C TYR A 450 -32.75 66.65 -5.77
N ARG A 451 -32.32 66.10 -6.88
CA ARG A 451 -33.22 65.71 -8.00
C ARG A 451 -33.52 64.23 -7.97
N LEU A 452 -34.80 63.89 -7.85
CA LEU A 452 -35.25 62.50 -7.82
C LEU A 452 -35.13 61.84 -9.22
N THR A 453 -34.73 60.55 -9.21
CA THR A 453 -34.82 59.71 -10.41
C THR A 453 -36.21 59.15 -10.61
N ASP A 454 -36.47 58.66 -11.78
CA ASP A 454 -37.73 58.00 -12.12
C ASP A 454 -38.07 56.83 -11.20
N THR A 455 -37.03 56.03 -10.81
CA THR A 455 -37.14 54.89 -9.89
C THR A 455 -37.48 55.34 -8.47
N GLN A 456 -36.85 56.40 -8.00
CA GLN A 456 -37.13 57.02 -6.70
C GLN A 456 -38.52 57.62 -6.64
N ALA A 457 -38.93 58.36 -7.67
CA ALA A 457 -40.31 58.94 -7.74
C ALA A 457 -41.35 57.82 -7.75
N GLN A 458 -41.15 56.72 -8.46
CA GLN A 458 -42.04 55.57 -8.46
C GLN A 458 -42.14 54.95 -7.06
N ALA A 459 -41.04 54.76 -6.36
CA ALA A 459 -41.00 54.22 -4.99
C ALA A 459 -41.71 55.13 -3.98
N ILE A 460 -41.64 56.46 -4.20
CA ILE A 460 -42.38 57.45 -3.37
C ILE A 460 -43.88 57.31 -3.60
N LEU A 461 -44.33 57.16 -4.85
CA LEU A 461 -45.74 57.00 -5.17
C LEU A 461 -46.31 55.67 -4.65
N GLU A 462 -45.53 54.65 -4.57
CA GLU A 462 -45.91 53.33 -4.03
C GLU A 462 -45.80 53.26 -2.51
N MET A 463 -45.30 54.30 -1.85
CA MET A 463 -45.11 54.31 -0.40
C MET A 463 -46.45 54.30 0.34
N ARG A 464 -46.59 53.32 1.24
CA ARG A 464 -47.79 53.22 2.07
C ARG A 464 -47.84 54.31 3.15
N LEU A 465 -49.01 54.85 3.45
CA LEU A 465 -49.20 55.91 4.45
C LEU A 465 -48.70 55.54 5.86
N ASN A 466 -48.72 54.29 6.23
CA ASN A 466 -48.17 53.82 7.51
C ASN A 466 -46.66 54.05 7.67
N ARG A 467 -45.90 54.15 6.57
CA ARG A 467 -44.48 54.42 6.56
C ARG A 467 -44.14 55.90 6.85
N LEU A 468 -45.13 56.73 6.95
CA LEU A 468 -44.96 58.17 7.29
C LEU A 468 -44.89 58.43 8.81
N THR A 469 -45.06 57.41 9.65
CA THR A 469 -44.93 57.51 11.10
C THR A 469 -43.48 57.70 11.51
N GLY A 470 -43.19 58.43 12.58
CA GLY A 470 -41.85 58.73 13.01
C GLY A 470 -40.99 57.47 13.24
N LEU A 471 -41.57 56.39 13.84
CA LEU A 471 -40.91 55.11 14.02
C LEU A 471 -40.47 54.42 12.72
N GLU A 472 -41.26 54.54 11.66
CA GLU A 472 -40.92 53.98 10.35
C GLU A 472 -39.91 54.87 9.60
N GLN A 473 -39.89 56.18 9.82
CA GLN A 473 -38.88 57.09 9.32
C GLN A 473 -37.50 56.76 9.90
N ASP A 474 -37.40 56.51 11.21
CA ASP A 474 -36.16 56.11 11.86
C ASP A 474 -35.64 54.77 11.32
N LYS A 475 -36.56 53.81 11.02
CA LYS A 475 -36.21 52.54 10.40
C LYS A 475 -35.59 52.73 8.99
N ILE A 476 -36.19 53.58 8.16
CA ILE A 476 -35.67 53.86 6.81
C ILE A 476 -34.28 54.49 6.90
N LEU A 477 -34.06 55.39 7.80
CA LEU A 477 -32.76 56.01 8.02
C LEU A 477 -31.70 55.02 8.54
N THR A 478 -32.10 54.15 9.44
CA THR A 478 -31.25 53.11 9.99
C THR A 478 -30.88 52.09 8.90
N GLU A 479 -31.86 51.58 8.14
CA GLU A 479 -31.63 50.69 6.99
C GLU A 479 -30.70 51.31 5.97
N PHE A 480 -30.86 52.62 5.68
CA PHE A 480 -29.98 53.32 4.77
C PHE A 480 -28.52 53.40 5.27
N GLN A 481 -28.32 53.66 6.59
CA GLN A 481 -26.99 53.68 7.17
C GLN A 481 -26.31 52.31 7.15
N GLU A 482 -27.04 51.28 7.51
CA GLU A 482 -26.53 49.89 7.42
C GLU A 482 -26.12 49.51 5.99
N LEU A 483 -26.95 49.91 5.02
CA LEU A 483 -26.67 49.63 3.63
C LEU A 483 -25.47 50.43 3.10
N LEU A 484 -25.26 51.67 3.51
CA LEU A 484 -24.07 52.43 3.19
C LEU A 484 -22.78 51.79 3.75
N ALA A 485 -22.88 51.24 4.97
CA ALA A 485 -21.75 50.50 5.55
C ALA A 485 -21.46 49.20 4.73
N GLN A 486 -22.49 48.49 4.29
CA GLN A 486 -22.39 47.30 3.44
C GLN A 486 -21.76 47.66 2.08
N ILE A 487 -22.25 48.75 1.42
CA ILE A 487 -21.70 49.23 0.13
C ILE A 487 -20.19 49.54 0.28
N ARG A 488 -19.80 50.15 1.41
CA ARG A 488 -18.40 50.44 1.70
C ARG A 488 -17.58 49.18 1.80
N ASP A 489 -18.01 48.18 2.58
CA ASP A 489 -17.32 46.92 2.75
C ASP A 489 -17.20 46.15 1.41
N LEU A 490 -18.29 46.02 0.67
CA LEU A 490 -18.29 45.37 -0.66
C LEU A 490 -17.38 46.09 -1.66
N SER A 491 -17.34 47.42 -1.63
CA SER A 491 -16.43 48.22 -2.48
C SER A 491 -14.95 48.00 -2.09
N ASP A 492 -14.68 47.90 -0.79
CA ASP A 492 -13.36 47.65 -0.26
C ASP A 492 -12.85 46.24 -0.65
N ILE A 493 -13.70 45.22 -0.61
CA ILE A 493 -13.37 43.84 -1.08
C ILE A 493 -12.97 43.86 -2.55
N LEU A 494 -13.66 44.64 -3.39
CA LEU A 494 -13.34 44.68 -4.83
C LEU A 494 -12.08 45.53 -5.12
N ALA A 495 -11.77 46.53 -4.27
CA ALA A 495 -10.64 47.45 -4.47
C ALA A 495 -9.31 46.84 -4.00
N ARG A 496 -9.34 45.97 -2.98
CA ARG A 496 -8.13 45.43 -2.37
C ARG A 496 -8.04 43.91 -2.46
N PRO A 497 -7.08 43.35 -3.24
CA PRO A 497 -6.90 41.92 -3.37
C PRO A 497 -6.70 41.20 -2.02
N GLU A 498 -6.02 41.83 -1.08
CA GLU A 498 -5.78 41.26 0.26
C GLU A 498 -7.10 41.06 1.03
N ARG A 499 -8.04 41.99 0.88
CA ARG A 499 -9.36 41.90 1.53
C ARG A 499 -10.19 40.79 0.92
N LEU A 500 -10.12 40.62 -0.40
CA LEU A 500 -10.74 39.49 -1.10
C LEU A 500 -10.20 38.14 -0.60
N LEU A 501 -8.89 38.03 -0.44
CA LEU A 501 -8.25 36.82 0.10
C LEU A 501 -8.64 36.57 1.56
N GLU A 502 -8.78 37.62 2.37
CA GLU A 502 -9.25 37.54 3.74
C GLU A 502 -10.68 36.94 3.81
N VAL A 503 -11.58 37.37 2.94
CA VAL A 503 -12.95 36.82 2.85
C VAL A 503 -12.89 35.32 2.50
N ILE A 504 -12.11 34.95 1.50
CA ILE A 504 -11.94 33.55 1.11
C ILE A 504 -11.38 32.73 2.27
N ARG A 505 -10.35 33.21 2.96
CA ARG A 505 -9.78 32.55 4.13
C ARG A 505 -10.80 32.33 5.23
N ASN A 506 -11.60 33.35 5.56
CA ASN A 506 -12.62 33.25 6.60
C ASN A 506 -13.71 32.24 6.23
N GLU A 507 -14.12 32.17 4.97
CA GLU A 507 -15.06 31.16 4.48
C GLU A 507 -14.48 29.74 4.58
N LEU A 508 -13.22 29.56 4.18
CA LEU A 508 -12.53 28.28 4.33
C LEU A 508 -12.37 27.86 5.80
N GLN A 509 -12.03 28.77 6.68
CA GLN A 509 -12.00 28.53 8.14
C GLN A 509 -13.35 28.09 8.66
N TYR A 510 -14.44 28.77 8.26
CA TYR A 510 -15.80 28.36 8.63
C TYR A 510 -16.11 26.93 8.19
N ILE A 511 -15.75 26.57 6.95
CA ILE A 511 -15.95 25.18 6.44
C ILE A 511 -15.15 24.19 7.27
N ARG A 512 -13.87 24.46 7.55
CA ARG A 512 -13.01 23.62 8.39
C ARG A 512 -13.61 23.41 9.79
N ASP A 513 -14.02 24.49 10.43
CA ASP A 513 -14.52 24.44 11.81
C ASP A 513 -15.91 23.78 11.92
N THR A 514 -16.69 23.80 10.82
CA THR A 514 -18.05 23.25 10.78
C THR A 514 -18.09 21.79 10.35
N PHE A 515 -17.24 21.40 9.41
CA PHE A 515 -17.28 20.08 8.74
C PHE A 515 -15.99 19.28 8.88
N GLY A 516 -14.94 19.86 9.45
CA GLY A 516 -13.64 19.19 9.62
C GLY A 516 -13.73 18.01 10.58
N ASP A 517 -13.01 16.97 10.28
CA ASP A 517 -12.90 15.75 11.06
C ASP A 517 -11.45 15.24 11.11
N LYS A 518 -11.24 14.18 11.87
CA LYS A 518 -9.94 13.52 11.96
C LYS A 518 -9.70 12.62 10.76
N ARG A 519 -8.43 12.45 10.40
CA ARG A 519 -7.99 11.48 9.41
C ARG A 519 -8.48 10.07 9.78
N CYS A 520 -9.01 9.36 8.82
CA CYS A 520 -9.50 7.98 8.95
C CYS A 520 -8.42 6.95 8.61
N THR A 521 -7.65 7.19 7.55
CA THR A 521 -6.62 6.28 7.04
C THR A 521 -5.28 6.58 7.69
N GLU A 522 -4.63 5.58 8.27
CA GLU A 522 -3.31 5.70 8.88
C GLU A 522 -2.21 5.48 7.83
N ILE A 523 -1.16 6.31 7.86
CA ILE A 523 -0.03 6.22 6.92
C ILE A 523 1.19 5.67 7.65
N LEU A 524 1.68 4.52 7.21
CA LEU A 524 2.87 3.86 7.72
C LEU A 524 4.09 4.26 6.87
N ALA A 525 5.14 4.76 7.52
CA ALA A 525 6.31 5.32 6.84
C ALA A 525 7.15 4.26 6.11
N ASN A 526 7.18 3.03 6.62
CA ASN A 526 7.98 1.94 6.05
C ASN A 526 7.18 1.15 5.04
N HIS A 527 7.66 1.13 3.82
CA HIS A 527 7.21 0.23 2.77
C HIS A 527 8.17 -0.97 2.74
N GLU A 528 7.92 -1.96 3.57
CA GLU A 528 8.49 -3.29 3.37
C GLU A 528 7.55 -4.06 2.42
N ASP A 529 8.01 -4.24 1.19
CA ASP A 529 7.38 -5.22 0.31
C ASP A 529 7.52 -6.59 0.95
N LEU A 530 6.43 -7.34 1.06
CA LEU A 530 6.45 -8.71 1.54
C LEU A 530 7.43 -9.51 0.67
N THR A 531 8.50 -10.00 1.30
CA THR A 531 9.45 -10.90 0.65
C THR A 531 8.90 -12.33 0.66
N THR A 532 9.39 -13.18 -0.23
CA THR A 532 9.03 -14.62 -0.20
C THR A 532 9.36 -15.25 1.15
N GLU A 533 10.36 -14.72 1.84
CA GLU A 533 10.81 -15.20 3.16
C GLU A 533 9.76 -14.91 4.25
N ASP A 534 9.07 -13.76 4.19
CA ASP A 534 7.99 -13.38 5.12
C ASP A 534 6.72 -14.25 4.99
N LEU A 535 6.63 -15.01 3.91
CA LEU A 535 5.53 -15.93 3.63
C LEU A 535 5.79 -17.37 4.10
N ILE A 536 6.99 -17.65 4.63
CA ILE A 536 7.45 -19.00 4.97
C ILE A 536 7.72 -19.08 6.45
N THR A 537 7.17 -20.12 7.09
CA THR A 537 7.42 -20.38 8.51
C THR A 537 8.89 -20.72 8.75
N PRO A 538 9.58 -20.03 9.69
CA PRO A 538 10.92 -20.42 10.10
C PRO A 538 10.85 -21.75 10.90
N GLU A 539 11.26 -22.84 10.27
CA GLU A 539 11.33 -24.17 10.86
C GLU A 539 12.65 -24.86 10.54
N ASP A 540 13.11 -25.72 11.44
CA ASP A 540 14.29 -26.52 11.19
C ASP A 540 13.92 -27.73 10.33
N VAL A 541 14.65 -27.89 9.23
CA VAL A 541 14.45 -28.96 8.26
C VAL A 541 15.74 -29.77 8.07
N VAL A 542 15.56 -31.04 7.75
CA VAL A 542 16.65 -31.91 7.34
C VAL A 542 16.85 -31.78 5.84
N VAL A 543 17.97 -31.21 5.45
CA VAL A 543 18.39 -31.10 4.06
C VAL A 543 19.19 -32.33 3.67
N THR A 544 18.81 -32.97 2.57
CA THR A 544 19.56 -34.11 2.00
C THR A 544 19.96 -33.84 0.56
N LEU A 545 21.19 -34.16 0.24
CA LEU A 545 21.75 -34.18 -1.13
C LEU A 545 22.24 -35.59 -1.43
N SER A 546 21.78 -36.20 -2.52
CA SER A 546 22.28 -37.50 -2.96
C SER A 546 23.51 -37.35 -3.85
N HIS A 547 24.28 -38.43 -3.96
CA HIS A 547 25.45 -38.49 -4.87
C HIS A 547 25.05 -38.26 -6.35
N GLY A 548 23.86 -38.67 -6.73
CA GLY A 548 23.27 -38.34 -8.04
C GLY A 548 22.80 -36.90 -8.18
N GLY A 549 23.00 -36.04 -7.17
CA GLY A 549 22.69 -34.62 -7.22
C GLY A 549 21.22 -34.29 -6.97
N TYR A 550 20.45 -35.15 -6.31
CA TYR A 550 19.06 -34.85 -5.92
C TYR A 550 19.02 -34.21 -4.54
N ALA A 551 18.38 -33.07 -4.44
CA ALA A 551 18.22 -32.32 -3.20
C ALA A 551 16.76 -32.26 -2.73
N LYS A 552 16.53 -32.31 -1.43
CA LYS A 552 15.23 -32.07 -0.79
C LYS A 552 15.39 -31.57 0.63
N ALA A 553 14.33 -30.95 1.14
CA ALA A 553 14.19 -30.59 2.55
C ALA A 553 12.98 -31.33 3.16
N GLN A 554 13.07 -31.70 4.44
CA GLN A 554 12.02 -32.39 5.19
C GLN A 554 11.92 -31.80 6.59
N PRO A 555 10.71 -31.58 7.12
CA PRO A 555 10.55 -31.13 8.50
C PRO A 555 11.23 -32.10 9.48
N ILE A 556 11.88 -31.57 10.51
CA ILE A 556 12.56 -32.38 11.51
C ILE A 556 11.58 -33.26 12.29
N SER A 557 10.31 -32.81 12.39
CA SER A 557 9.21 -33.56 13.01
C SER A 557 8.93 -34.92 12.37
N ASP A 558 9.28 -35.11 11.09
CA ASP A 558 9.15 -36.37 10.38
C ASP A 558 10.18 -37.41 10.87
N TYR A 559 11.20 -36.98 11.60
CA TYR A 559 12.25 -37.82 12.16
C TYR A 559 12.02 -38.07 13.66
N GLN A 560 10.97 -38.84 14.03
CA GLN A 560 10.70 -39.23 15.40
C GLN A 560 11.86 -40.01 16.00
N ALA A 561 12.32 -39.63 17.19
CA ALA A 561 13.31 -40.36 17.95
C ALA A 561 12.82 -41.76 18.27
N GLN A 562 13.54 -42.79 17.82
CA GLN A 562 13.22 -44.18 18.14
C GLN A 562 14.00 -44.62 19.39
N ARG A 563 13.34 -45.36 20.28
CA ARG A 563 13.99 -45.97 21.44
C ARG A 563 15.09 -46.94 20.99
N ARG A 564 16.15 -47.13 21.84
CA ARG A 564 17.25 -48.05 21.59
C ARG A 564 16.74 -49.44 21.16
N GLY A 565 17.26 -49.97 20.01
CA GLY A 565 16.87 -51.23 19.43
C GLY A 565 15.85 -51.23 18.32
N GLY A 566 15.35 -50.04 17.89
CA GLY A 566 14.45 -49.93 16.75
C GLY A 566 15.20 -50.09 15.39
N ARG A 567 14.57 -50.66 14.38
CA ARG A 567 15.07 -50.67 13.00
C ARG A 567 14.97 -49.24 12.46
N GLY A 568 16.10 -48.66 12.05
CA GLY A 568 16.14 -47.33 11.41
C GLY A 568 15.23 -47.30 10.18
N LYS A 569 14.63 -46.13 9.91
CA LYS A 569 13.87 -45.92 8.67
C LYS A 569 14.76 -45.20 7.67
N ALA A 570 14.70 -45.60 6.39
CA ALA A 570 15.47 -44.97 5.31
C ALA A 570 15.06 -43.50 5.16
N ALA A 571 16.04 -42.60 5.07
CA ALA A 571 15.83 -41.18 4.90
C ALA A 571 15.31 -40.80 3.49
N THR A 572 15.59 -41.67 2.48
CA THR A 572 15.15 -41.44 1.10
C THR A 572 15.10 -42.76 0.35
N LEU A 573 14.23 -42.87 -0.64
CA LEU A 573 14.28 -43.93 -1.62
C LEU A 573 15.24 -43.52 -2.74
N VAL A 574 16.35 -44.18 -2.86
CA VAL A 574 17.33 -44.01 -3.96
C VAL A 574 17.23 -45.15 -4.97
N LYS A 575 17.62 -44.91 -6.21
CA LYS A 575 17.85 -46.01 -7.19
C LYS A 575 19.02 -46.87 -6.70
N ASP A 576 19.12 -48.08 -7.18
CA ASP A 576 20.11 -49.06 -6.77
C ASP A 576 21.59 -48.59 -6.87
N GLU A 577 21.86 -47.42 -7.41
CA GLU A 577 23.19 -46.82 -7.59
C GLU A 577 23.34 -45.39 -6.97
N ASP A 578 22.34 -44.87 -6.26
CA ASP A 578 22.42 -43.54 -5.64
C ASP A 578 22.34 -43.60 -4.11
N PHE A 579 23.00 -42.71 -3.39
CA PHE A 579 23.02 -42.68 -1.93
C PHE A 579 23.02 -41.22 -1.43
N VAL A 580 22.67 -40.99 -0.16
CA VAL A 580 22.73 -39.67 0.45
C VAL A 580 24.18 -39.30 0.71
N ASP A 581 24.65 -38.30 0.00
CA ASP A 581 26.02 -37.79 0.09
C ASP A 581 26.17 -36.76 1.22
N LYS A 582 25.19 -35.89 1.37
CA LYS A 582 25.16 -34.87 2.44
C LYS A 582 23.81 -34.81 3.14
N LEU A 583 23.85 -34.72 4.46
CA LEU A 583 22.71 -34.58 5.34
C LEU A 583 23.06 -33.63 6.47
N PHE A 584 22.26 -32.56 6.63
CA PHE A 584 22.46 -31.61 7.70
C PHE A 584 21.12 -30.94 8.05
N ILE A 585 21.07 -30.31 9.24
CA ILE A 585 19.92 -29.55 9.69
C ILE A 585 20.17 -28.08 9.33
N ALA A 586 19.16 -27.41 8.80
CA ALA A 586 19.17 -25.99 8.48
C ALA A 586 17.78 -25.40 8.72
N ASN A 587 17.72 -24.12 9.04
CA ASN A 587 16.44 -23.41 9.13
C ASN A 587 15.92 -23.05 7.71
N THR A 588 14.62 -23.04 7.51
CA THR A 588 14.02 -22.68 6.20
C THR A 588 14.48 -21.33 5.68
N HIS A 589 14.81 -20.38 6.55
CA HIS A 589 15.31 -19.04 6.21
C HIS A 589 16.82 -18.97 5.99
N ASP A 590 17.57 -20.03 6.32
CA ASP A 590 19.02 -20.07 6.11
C ASP A 590 19.39 -19.95 4.64
N THR A 591 20.59 -19.45 4.39
CA THR A 591 21.18 -19.43 3.05
C THR A 591 22.18 -20.56 2.93
N LEU A 592 22.00 -21.42 1.96
CA LEU A 592 22.96 -22.46 1.61
C LEU A 592 24.02 -21.89 0.67
N LEU A 593 25.28 -21.96 1.11
CA LEU A 593 26.44 -21.70 0.28
C LEU A 593 26.86 -23.01 -0.40
N CYS A 594 26.55 -23.14 -1.68
CA CYS A 594 26.82 -24.34 -2.46
C CYS A 594 28.14 -24.15 -3.26
N PHE A 595 29.20 -24.82 -2.82
CA PHE A 595 30.51 -24.75 -3.46
C PHE A 595 30.66 -25.90 -4.45
N SER A 596 31.05 -25.60 -5.67
CA SER A 596 31.29 -26.59 -6.70
C SER A 596 32.74 -27.07 -6.74
N ASP A 597 32.98 -28.25 -7.30
CA ASP A 597 34.32 -28.81 -7.57
C ASP A 597 35.14 -27.95 -8.54
N HIS A 598 34.51 -27.08 -9.31
CA HIS A 598 35.13 -26.07 -10.18
C HIS A 598 35.52 -24.77 -9.45
N GLY A 599 35.35 -24.71 -8.11
CA GLY A 599 35.74 -23.54 -7.30
C GLY A 599 34.77 -22.37 -7.37
N LYS A 600 33.53 -22.60 -7.83
CA LYS A 600 32.47 -21.60 -7.81
C LYS A 600 31.59 -21.74 -6.59
N LEU A 601 30.94 -20.64 -6.20
CA LEU A 601 29.93 -20.57 -5.16
C LEU A 601 28.59 -20.16 -5.78
N TYR A 602 27.56 -20.87 -5.39
CA TYR A 602 26.15 -20.56 -5.66
C TYR A 602 25.40 -20.41 -4.34
N TRP A 603 24.32 -19.58 -4.35
CA TRP A 603 23.46 -19.36 -3.20
C TRP A 603 22.11 -20.01 -3.45
N LEU A 604 21.59 -20.66 -2.45
CA LEU A 604 20.25 -21.24 -2.46
C LEU A 604 19.60 -21.01 -1.10
N LYS A 605 18.40 -20.46 -1.05
CA LYS A 605 17.66 -20.42 0.20
C LYS A 605 17.08 -21.79 0.51
N VAL A 606 17.10 -22.21 1.78
CA VAL A 606 16.61 -23.54 2.19
C VAL A 606 15.17 -23.75 1.77
N TYR A 607 14.30 -22.72 1.89
CA TYR A 607 12.90 -22.81 1.46
C TYR A 607 12.71 -23.01 -0.06
N GLN A 608 13.73 -22.81 -0.88
CA GLN A 608 13.69 -23.10 -2.33
C GLN A 608 13.90 -24.57 -2.64
N LEU A 609 14.38 -25.35 -1.68
CA LEU A 609 14.47 -26.79 -1.82
C LEU A 609 13.07 -27.39 -1.85
N PRO A 610 12.84 -28.43 -2.67
CA PRO A 610 11.55 -29.09 -2.67
C PRO A 610 11.30 -29.76 -1.32
N GLN A 611 10.19 -29.42 -0.68
CA GLN A 611 9.69 -30.20 0.43
C GLN A 611 9.16 -31.52 -0.09
N ALA A 612 9.63 -32.64 0.49
CA ALA A 612 9.32 -33.93 -0.03
C ALA A 612 9.29 -34.98 1.08
N SER A 613 8.37 -35.92 1.01
CA SER A 613 8.28 -37.04 1.96
C SER A 613 9.53 -37.92 1.94
N ARG A 614 9.73 -38.74 2.99
CA ARG A 614 10.87 -39.67 3.10
C ARG A 614 11.06 -40.57 1.88
N GLY A 615 9.99 -41.03 1.26
CA GLY A 615 10.02 -41.91 0.08
C GLY A 615 10.30 -41.21 -1.25
N SER A 616 10.39 -39.88 -1.26
CA SER A 616 10.63 -39.08 -2.47
C SER A 616 12.13 -38.84 -2.72
N ARG A 617 12.55 -38.77 -4.00
CA ARG A 617 13.92 -38.44 -4.41
C ARG A 617 14.29 -36.97 -4.25
N GLY A 618 13.33 -36.08 -4.23
CA GLY A 618 13.56 -34.64 -4.38
C GLY A 618 13.74 -34.19 -5.85
N LYS A 619 14.38 -33.08 -6.08
CA LYS A 619 14.66 -32.53 -7.42
C LYS A 619 16.16 -32.49 -7.68
N PRO A 620 16.60 -32.65 -8.95
CA PRO A 620 18.01 -32.49 -9.32
C PRO A 620 18.47 -31.08 -8.98
N ILE A 621 19.62 -30.95 -8.33
CA ILE A 621 20.17 -29.64 -7.93
C ILE A 621 20.52 -28.76 -9.14
N VAL A 622 20.81 -29.37 -10.29
CA VAL A 622 21.00 -28.66 -11.57
C VAL A 622 19.77 -27.88 -12.04
N ASN A 623 18.57 -28.23 -11.53
CA ASN A 623 17.33 -27.50 -11.80
C ASN A 623 17.13 -26.30 -10.87
N LEU A 624 17.92 -26.24 -9.79
CA LEU A 624 17.86 -25.18 -8.78
C LEU A 624 19.04 -24.21 -8.93
N LEU A 625 20.19 -24.71 -9.39
CA LEU A 625 21.43 -23.95 -9.56
C LEU A 625 21.92 -24.04 -11.01
N PRO A 626 22.42 -22.96 -11.62
CA PRO A 626 22.90 -22.94 -13.00
C PRO A 626 24.32 -23.56 -13.11
N LEU A 627 24.43 -24.85 -12.79
CA LEU A 627 25.68 -25.58 -12.85
C LEU A 627 26.10 -25.81 -14.31
N GLN A 628 27.42 -25.85 -14.55
CA GLN A 628 27.97 -26.18 -15.85
C GLN A 628 27.95 -27.72 -16.09
N GLU A 629 28.09 -28.14 -17.34
CA GLU A 629 28.15 -29.56 -17.65
C GLU A 629 29.36 -30.24 -16.95
N GLY A 630 29.10 -31.29 -16.18
CA GLY A 630 30.09 -31.99 -15.38
C GLY A 630 30.43 -31.35 -14.04
N GLU A 631 29.93 -30.16 -13.71
CA GLU A 631 30.13 -29.49 -12.44
C GLU A 631 29.27 -30.14 -11.32
N ARG A 632 29.88 -30.42 -10.18
CA ARG A 632 29.22 -31.01 -9.01
C ARG A 632 29.40 -30.16 -7.77
N ILE A 633 28.45 -30.24 -6.84
CA ILE A 633 28.57 -29.57 -5.54
C ILE A 633 29.47 -30.41 -4.65
N SER A 634 30.64 -29.84 -4.27
CA SER A 634 31.61 -30.41 -3.34
C SER A 634 31.26 -30.20 -1.89
N ALA A 635 30.73 -29.03 -1.55
CA ALA A 635 30.38 -28.67 -0.16
C ALA A 635 29.16 -27.77 -0.12
N MET A 636 28.33 -27.96 0.92
CA MET A 636 27.20 -27.10 1.25
C MET A 636 27.31 -26.64 2.68
N LEU A 637 27.21 -25.36 2.91
CA LEU A 637 27.29 -24.75 4.23
C LEU A 637 26.01 -23.93 4.46
N SER A 638 25.31 -24.18 5.57
CA SER A 638 24.18 -23.36 6.00
C SER A 638 24.65 -22.18 6.81
N ILE A 639 24.16 -20.99 6.48
CA ILE A 639 24.45 -19.77 7.23
C ILE A 639 23.17 -19.00 7.48
N LYS A 640 23.03 -18.43 8.66
CA LYS A 640 21.95 -17.50 9.02
C LYS A 640 22.22 -16.12 8.44
N GLU A 641 23.40 -15.61 8.73
CA GLU A 641 23.86 -14.27 8.34
C GLU A 641 25.33 -14.29 7.92
N PHE A 642 25.74 -13.26 7.16
CA PHE A 642 27.14 -13.07 6.74
C PHE A 642 27.92 -12.30 7.83
N GLU A 643 28.20 -12.98 8.94
CA GLU A 643 28.85 -12.40 10.11
C GLU A 643 30.26 -11.86 9.79
N GLU A 644 30.55 -10.67 10.27
CA GLU A 644 31.91 -10.12 10.23
C GLU A 644 32.81 -10.91 11.19
N GLY A 645 34.07 -11.13 10.77
CA GLY A 645 35.06 -11.88 11.60
C GLY A 645 35.02 -13.38 11.38
N LYS A 646 34.06 -13.92 10.61
CA LYS A 646 34.07 -15.31 10.13
C LYS A 646 34.67 -15.43 8.74
N PHE A 647 35.25 -16.61 8.48
CA PHE A 647 35.97 -16.91 7.26
C PHE A 647 35.44 -18.21 6.65
N VAL A 648 35.53 -18.30 5.33
CA VAL A 648 35.38 -19.55 4.57
C VAL A 648 36.79 -20.06 4.29
N PHE A 649 37.11 -21.21 4.88
CA PHE A 649 38.38 -21.91 4.65
C PHE A 649 38.16 -23.00 3.59
N MET A 650 39.01 -23.03 2.59
CA MET A 650 38.87 -23.91 1.40
C MET A 650 40.18 -24.68 1.20
N ALA A 651 40.07 -25.96 0.79
CA ALA A 651 41.18 -26.80 0.41
C ALA A 651 40.97 -27.48 -0.94
N THR A 652 41.99 -27.53 -1.76
CA THR A 652 41.96 -28.16 -3.09
C THR A 652 42.66 -29.52 -3.11
N SER A 653 42.41 -30.34 -4.10
CA SER A 653 42.99 -31.66 -4.25
C SER A 653 44.51 -31.62 -4.45
N MET A 654 45.07 -30.55 -4.98
CA MET A 654 46.52 -30.36 -5.14
C MET A 654 47.20 -29.75 -3.93
N GLY A 655 46.44 -29.61 -2.81
CA GLY A 655 47.00 -29.18 -1.51
C GLY A 655 47.11 -27.67 -1.36
N THR A 656 46.44 -26.91 -2.16
CA THR A 656 46.31 -25.45 -2.00
C THR A 656 45.20 -25.16 -1.00
N VAL A 657 45.41 -24.17 -0.11
CA VAL A 657 44.42 -23.70 0.85
C VAL A 657 44.20 -22.21 0.74
N LYS A 658 43.01 -21.78 1.08
CA LYS A 658 42.60 -20.39 1.00
C LYS A 658 41.63 -20.04 2.11
N LYS A 659 41.80 -18.83 2.67
CA LYS A 659 40.91 -18.23 3.66
C LYS A 659 40.33 -16.96 3.10
N THR A 660 39.00 -16.85 3.09
CA THR A 660 38.28 -15.69 2.53
C THR A 660 37.23 -15.23 3.55
N SER A 661 37.13 -13.92 3.82
CA SER A 661 36.08 -13.41 4.72
C SER A 661 34.70 -13.79 4.22
N LEU A 662 33.84 -14.28 5.13
CA LEU A 662 32.44 -14.66 4.84
C LEU A 662 31.65 -13.48 4.27
N ALA A 663 31.90 -12.26 4.75
CA ALA A 663 31.24 -11.05 4.27
C ALA A 663 31.43 -10.76 2.76
N LEU A 664 32.56 -11.25 2.17
CA LEU A 664 32.78 -11.12 0.73
C LEU A 664 31.82 -11.95 -0.15
N PHE A 665 31.09 -12.86 0.45
CA PHE A 665 30.10 -13.70 -0.19
C PHE A 665 28.66 -13.22 0.00
N SER A 666 28.43 -12.04 0.60
CA SER A 666 27.10 -11.48 0.92
C SER A 666 26.32 -10.97 -0.29
N ARG A 667 26.93 -10.91 -1.49
CA ARG A 667 26.27 -10.40 -2.70
C ARG A 667 26.04 -11.52 -3.70
N PRO A 668 24.87 -12.17 -3.67
CA PRO A 668 24.57 -13.28 -4.58
C PRO A 668 24.47 -12.79 -6.04
N ARG A 669 24.91 -13.68 -6.94
CA ARG A 669 24.75 -13.50 -8.37
C ARG A 669 24.13 -14.75 -8.99
N ALA A 670 23.21 -14.57 -9.94
CA ALA A 670 22.48 -15.67 -10.57
C ALA A 670 23.40 -16.74 -11.17
N ASN A 671 24.54 -16.37 -11.76
CA ASN A 671 25.49 -17.27 -12.41
C ASN A 671 26.60 -17.78 -11.47
N GLY A 672 26.44 -17.62 -10.16
CA GLY A 672 27.48 -17.91 -9.18
C GLY A 672 28.66 -16.93 -9.26
N ILE A 673 29.62 -17.11 -8.36
CA ILE A 673 30.88 -16.36 -8.34
C ILE A 673 32.06 -17.31 -8.15
N ILE A 674 33.24 -16.90 -8.56
CA ILE A 674 34.49 -17.62 -8.24
C ILE A 674 34.78 -17.47 -6.75
N ALA A 675 34.88 -18.58 -6.03
CA ALA A 675 35.27 -18.65 -4.63
C ALA A 675 36.78 -18.92 -4.48
N VAL A 676 37.33 -19.74 -5.36
CA VAL A 676 38.75 -20.03 -5.47
C VAL A 676 39.12 -20.24 -6.93
N ALA A 677 40.25 -19.66 -7.37
CA ALA A 677 40.80 -19.97 -8.68
C ALA A 677 41.57 -21.29 -8.60
N LEU A 678 41.19 -22.26 -9.42
CA LEU A 678 41.78 -23.61 -9.48
C LEU A 678 42.76 -23.74 -10.66
N ASP A 679 43.86 -24.42 -10.45
CA ASP A 679 44.77 -24.81 -11.51
C ASP A 679 44.15 -25.93 -12.39
N PRO A 680 44.60 -26.10 -13.65
CA PRO A 680 44.09 -27.16 -14.51
C PRO A 680 44.25 -28.54 -13.85
N GLY A 681 43.16 -29.27 -13.72
CA GLY A 681 43.09 -30.59 -13.10
C GLY A 681 42.99 -30.58 -11.57
N ASP A 682 42.97 -29.41 -10.92
CA ASP A 682 42.70 -29.31 -9.50
C ASP A 682 41.17 -29.24 -9.23
N LYS A 683 40.76 -29.64 -8.05
CA LYS A 683 39.37 -29.65 -7.61
C LYS A 683 39.23 -29.14 -6.19
N LEU A 684 38.16 -28.47 -5.90
CA LEU A 684 37.83 -28.12 -4.52
C LEU A 684 37.39 -29.39 -3.76
N VAL A 685 38.04 -29.70 -2.65
CA VAL A 685 37.79 -30.92 -1.86
C VAL A 685 37.00 -30.67 -0.61
N GLY A 686 37.32 -29.59 0.09
CA GLY A 686 36.66 -29.25 1.35
C GLY A 686 36.49 -27.75 1.57
N VAL A 687 35.43 -27.41 2.25
CA VAL A 687 35.09 -26.04 2.67
C VAL A 687 34.51 -26.08 4.06
N ALA A 688 34.96 -25.14 4.92
CA ALA A 688 34.47 -25.00 6.27
C ALA A 688 34.39 -23.52 6.68
N ILE A 689 33.47 -23.20 7.60
CA ILE A 689 33.41 -21.88 8.23
C ILE A 689 34.32 -21.88 9.47
N THR A 690 35.15 -20.85 9.59
CA THR A 690 36.10 -20.70 10.70
C THR A 690 36.01 -19.29 11.29
N ASP A 691 36.59 -19.12 12.48
CA ASP A 691 36.60 -17.84 13.21
C ASP A 691 38.00 -17.16 13.24
N GLY A 692 38.94 -17.68 12.47
CA GLY A 692 40.29 -17.12 12.44
C GLY A 692 41.27 -17.75 13.45
N THR A 693 40.83 -18.61 14.35
CA THR A 693 41.62 -19.14 15.46
C THR A 693 41.76 -20.67 15.46
N LYS A 694 41.20 -21.36 14.48
CA LYS A 694 41.12 -22.80 14.47
C LYS A 694 42.38 -23.48 13.92
N ASP A 695 42.62 -24.73 14.34
CA ASP A 695 43.55 -25.61 13.71
C ASP A 695 42.95 -26.33 12.51
N ILE A 696 43.69 -26.40 11.43
CA ILE A 696 43.29 -27.03 10.19
C ILE A 696 44.08 -28.31 9.99
N LEU A 697 43.38 -29.40 9.65
CA LEU A 697 44.01 -30.65 9.25
C LEU A 697 43.67 -30.95 7.78
N LEU A 698 44.69 -31.30 7.01
CA LEU A 698 44.58 -31.82 5.67
C LEU A 698 45.05 -33.25 5.62
N PHE A 699 44.24 -34.12 5.01
CA PHE A 699 44.59 -35.54 4.85
C PHE A 699 44.82 -35.84 3.40
N THR A 700 45.73 -36.81 3.13
CA THR A 700 46.14 -37.16 1.79
C THR A 700 45.83 -38.61 1.47
N THR A 701 45.66 -38.93 0.19
CA THR A 701 45.47 -40.33 -0.32
C THR A 701 46.60 -41.27 0.09
N ALA A 702 47.80 -40.75 0.36
CA ALA A 702 48.94 -41.51 0.86
C ALA A 702 48.91 -41.79 2.38
N GLY A 703 47.79 -41.50 3.04
CA GLY A 703 47.66 -41.72 4.50
C GLY A 703 48.46 -40.77 5.38
N LYS A 704 48.83 -39.60 4.87
CA LYS A 704 49.46 -38.54 5.68
C LYS A 704 48.48 -37.47 6.07
N ALA A 705 48.74 -36.80 7.21
CA ALA A 705 48.02 -35.63 7.69
C ALA A 705 48.97 -34.50 8.04
N ILE A 706 48.59 -33.27 7.79
CA ILE A 706 49.28 -32.06 8.29
C ILE A 706 48.30 -31.24 9.09
N ARG A 707 48.70 -30.78 10.29
CA ARG A 707 47.97 -29.88 11.19
C ARG A 707 48.68 -28.56 11.30
N PHE A 708 48.00 -27.46 11.06
CA PHE A 708 48.59 -26.11 11.19
C PHE A 708 47.51 -25.11 11.63
N MET A 709 47.92 -23.97 12.19
CA MET A 709 47.00 -22.90 12.57
C MET A 709 46.44 -22.19 11.34
N GLU A 710 45.18 -21.86 11.34
CA GLU A 710 44.55 -21.13 10.23
C GLU A 710 45.07 -19.70 10.07
N ASP A 711 45.68 -19.12 11.10
CA ASP A 711 46.29 -17.78 11.05
C ASP A 711 47.51 -17.72 10.13
N GLU A 712 48.18 -18.85 9.91
CA GLU A 712 49.24 -18.98 8.93
C GLU A 712 48.73 -18.75 7.49
N VAL A 713 47.41 -18.78 7.26
CA VAL A 713 46.78 -18.48 5.98
C VAL A 713 46.14 -17.10 6.07
N ARG A 714 46.76 -16.11 5.47
CA ARG A 714 46.21 -14.75 5.44
C ARG A 714 44.86 -14.72 4.73
N PRO A 715 43.92 -13.87 5.16
CA PRO A 715 42.69 -13.64 4.42
C PRO A 715 42.98 -13.12 3.01
N MET A 716 42.32 -13.66 2.00
CA MET A 716 42.51 -13.35 0.59
C MET A 716 41.18 -13.03 -0.11
N GLY A 717 41.26 -12.24 -1.19
CA GLY A 717 40.11 -11.95 -2.03
C GLY A 717 39.58 -13.19 -2.76
N ARG A 718 38.34 -13.16 -3.22
CA ARG A 718 37.66 -14.30 -3.86
C ARG A 718 38.40 -14.92 -5.06
N GLU A 719 39.03 -14.08 -5.88
CA GLU A 719 39.69 -14.50 -7.14
C GLU A 719 41.12 -15.01 -6.93
N ALA A 720 41.64 -15.03 -5.70
CA ALA A 720 42.97 -15.54 -5.42
C ALA A 720 43.00 -17.08 -5.52
N ALA A 721 44.12 -17.64 -5.96
CA ALA A 721 44.32 -19.10 -6.07
C ALA A 721 44.56 -19.74 -4.68
N GLY A 722 45.11 -19.01 -3.71
CA GLY A 722 45.43 -19.55 -2.38
C GLY A 722 46.94 -19.68 -2.13
N VAL A 723 47.31 -20.45 -1.14
CA VAL A 723 48.69 -20.73 -0.74
C VAL A 723 48.86 -22.23 -0.51
N ARG A 724 50.04 -22.73 -0.59
CA ARG A 724 50.31 -24.15 -0.34
C ARG A 724 50.01 -24.54 1.11
N GLY A 725 49.09 -25.48 1.30
CA GLY A 725 48.75 -26.06 2.60
C GLY A 725 49.61 -27.31 2.94
N VAL A 726 49.80 -28.17 1.94
CA VAL A 726 50.61 -29.40 2.10
C VAL A 726 51.48 -29.63 0.86
N LYS A 727 52.68 -30.23 1.04
CA LYS A 727 53.53 -30.65 -0.05
C LYS A 727 53.22 -32.11 -0.42
N LEU A 728 52.69 -32.31 -1.63
CA LEU A 728 52.32 -33.62 -2.19
C LEU A 728 53.39 -34.13 -3.16
N ALA A 729 53.48 -35.45 -3.33
CA ALA A 729 54.14 -36.07 -4.50
C ALA A 729 53.17 -36.12 -5.68
N ASP A 730 53.62 -36.41 -6.88
CA ASP A 730 52.88 -36.25 -8.14
C ASP A 730 51.61 -37.08 -8.22
N ASP A 731 51.56 -38.23 -7.55
CA ASP A 731 50.45 -39.18 -7.50
C ASP A 731 49.51 -38.97 -6.30
N GLN A 732 49.84 -38.03 -5.40
CA GLN A 732 49.09 -37.78 -4.17
C GLN A 732 48.09 -36.64 -4.31
N ARG A 733 47.00 -36.81 -3.62
CA ARG A 733 45.96 -35.78 -3.55
C ARG A 733 45.49 -35.56 -2.10
N VAL A 734 45.01 -34.37 -1.82
CA VAL A 734 44.24 -34.11 -0.58
C VAL A 734 42.85 -34.68 -0.80
N ASN A 735 42.31 -35.39 0.20
CA ASN A 735 40.99 -36.01 0.19
C ASN A 735 40.09 -35.62 1.36
N ALA A 736 40.61 -34.90 2.39
CA ALA A 736 39.77 -34.37 3.45
C ALA A 736 40.39 -33.09 4.06
N LEU A 737 39.50 -32.16 4.39
CA LEU A 737 39.73 -30.94 5.19
C LEU A 737 38.97 -31.07 6.49
N ILE A 738 39.62 -30.96 7.63
CA ILE A 738 38.99 -30.97 8.95
C ILE A 738 39.38 -29.70 9.72
N VAL A 739 38.41 -29.03 10.31
CA VAL A 739 38.61 -27.98 11.30
C VAL A 739 38.65 -28.65 12.67
N ALA A 740 39.76 -28.51 13.38
CA ALA A 740 39.95 -29.19 14.65
C ALA A 740 39.00 -28.70 15.74
N GLN A 741 38.34 -29.65 16.35
CA GLN A 741 37.51 -29.53 17.55
C GLN A 741 37.82 -30.74 18.44
N ASP A 742 37.39 -30.75 19.68
CA ASP A 742 37.52 -31.91 20.54
C ASP A 742 36.91 -33.17 19.95
N GLY A 743 37.59 -34.31 19.98
CA GLY A 743 37.14 -35.55 19.39
C GLY A 743 38.23 -36.45 18.85
N PHE A 744 37.81 -37.42 18.06
CA PHE A 744 38.70 -38.41 17.41
C PHE A 744 38.70 -38.19 15.91
N ILE A 745 39.83 -38.44 15.29
CA ILE A 745 39.95 -38.51 13.84
C ILE A 745 39.75 -39.98 13.38
N LEU A 746 38.62 -40.18 12.68
CA LEU A 746 38.37 -41.42 11.95
C LEU A 746 39.08 -41.35 10.60
N THR A 747 39.88 -42.36 10.28
CA THR A 747 40.48 -42.54 8.94
C THR A 747 39.98 -43.82 8.34
N ALA A 748 39.72 -43.86 7.02
CA ALA A 748 39.26 -45.04 6.30
C ALA A 748 40.02 -45.21 4.96
N SER A 749 40.23 -46.46 4.54
CA SER A 749 40.95 -46.80 3.33
C SER A 749 40.13 -47.66 2.36
N GLN A 750 40.58 -47.76 1.12
CA GLN A 750 39.86 -48.36 0.01
C GLN A 750 39.38 -49.81 0.27
N ASN A 751 40.20 -50.62 0.97
CA ASN A 751 39.89 -52.00 1.25
C ASN A 751 39.07 -52.22 2.54
N GLY A 752 38.39 -51.13 3.03
CA GLY A 752 37.47 -51.18 4.14
C GLY A 752 38.16 -51.24 5.53
N PHE A 753 39.42 -50.84 5.66
CA PHE A 753 40.11 -50.72 6.94
C PHE A 753 40.10 -49.24 7.41
N GLY A 754 40.09 -49.04 8.71
CA GLY A 754 40.14 -47.70 9.31
C GLY A 754 40.34 -47.74 10.83
N LYS A 755 40.38 -46.58 11.44
CA LYS A 755 40.61 -46.47 12.87
C LYS A 755 40.25 -45.11 13.41
N LEU A 756 40.09 -45.04 14.71
CA LEU A 756 40.02 -43.81 15.46
C LEU A 756 41.40 -43.44 15.97
N THR A 757 41.78 -42.18 15.92
CA THR A 757 43.02 -41.63 16.50
C THR A 757 42.68 -40.34 17.26
N PRO A 758 43.12 -40.18 18.50
CA PRO A 758 42.91 -38.92 19.23
C PRO A 758 43.52 -37.73 18.44
N LEU A 759 42.84 -36.59 18.46
CA LEU A 759 43.32 -35.39 17.78
C LEU A 759 44.72 -34.95 18.28
N ASP A 760 44.99 -35.17 19.56
CA ASP A 760 46.28 -34.81 20.19
C ASP A 760 47.49 -35.62 19.64
N ASP A 761 47.24 -36.76 19.05
CA ASP A 761 48.31 -37.54 18.39
C ASP A 761 48.82 -36.85 17.12
N PHE A 762 48.13 -35.85 16.58
CA PHE A 762 48.54 -35.08 15.39
C PHE A 762 49.26 -33.80 15.81
N PRO A 763 50.60 -33.79 15.77
CA PRO A 763 51.36 -32.61 16.19
C PRO A 763 51.11 -31.44 15.23
N GLN A 764 51.07 -30.25 15.79
CA GLN A 764 50.96 -29.02 15.01
C GLN A 764 52.28 -28.73 14.30
N HIS A 765 52.23 -28.43 13.02
CA HIS A 765 53.36 -28.10 12.14
C HIS A 765 53.01 -26.85 11.33
N GLY A 766 54.01 -26.17 10.80
CA GLY A 766 53.78 -25.11 9.82
C GLY A 766 53.20 -25.66 8.52
N ARG A 767 52.35 -24.87 7.83
CA ARG A 767 51.77 -25.25 6.55
C ARG A 767 52.82 -25.49 5.47
N GLY A 768 52.48 -26.31 4.44
CA GLY A 768 53.36 -26.57 3.29
C GLY A 768 54.39 -27.65 3.52
N GLY A 769 54.39 -28.30 4.69
CA GLY A 769 55.20 -29.49 4.99
C GLY A 769 54.66 -30.80 4.34
N GLN A 770 55.34 -31.94 4.55
CA GLN A 770 54.87 -33.26 4.06
C GLN A 770 53.87 -33.94 5.03
N GLY A 771 53.67 -33.37 6.23
CA GLY A 771 52.83 -33.94 7.28
C GLY A 771 53.38 -35.19 7.92
N VAL A 772 52.57 -35.80 8.78
CA VAL A 772 52.90 -37.05 9.53
C VAL A 772 52.02 -38.20 9.02
N ILE A 773 52.41 -39.45 9.31
CA ILE A 773 51.59 -40.59 8.98
C ILE A 773 50.34 -40.59 9.86
N ALA A 774 49.15 -40.59 9.24
CA ALA A 774 47.84 -40.73 9.84
C ALA A 774 47.32 -42.17 9.81
N LEU A 775 47.55 -42.83 8.65
CA LEU A 775 47.23 -44.21 8.41
C LEU A 775 48.38 -44.83 7.62
N GLN A 776 48.92 -45.96 8.09
CA GLN A 776 49.99 -46.65 7.37
C GLN A 776 49.36 -47.36 6.17
N ILE A 777 49.68 -46.89 4.95
CA ILE A 777 49.17 -47.45 3.71
C ILE A 777 50.04 -48.66 3.30
N THR A 778 49.39 -49.76 2.94
CA THR A 778 50.00 -51.01 2.47
C THR A 778 49.05 -51.62 1.43
N ASP A 779 49.51 -52.65 0.68
CA ASP A 779 48.65 -53.40 -0.27
C ASP A 779 47.40 -53.99 0.39
N ARG A 780 47.43 -54.25 1.69
CA ARG A 780 46.32 -54.80 2.47
C ARG A 780 45.16 -53.86 2.60
N ASN A 781 45.40 -52.58 2.87
CA ASN A 781 44.36 -51.64 3.16
C ASN A 781 44.08 -50.65 2.00
N GLY A 782 45.00 -50.50 1.03
CA GLY A 782 44.85 -49.59 -0.09
C GLY A 782 44.98 -48.13 0.32
N HIS A 783 44.77 -47.19 -0.62
CA HIS A 783 44.87 -45.75 -0.38
C HIS A 783 43.80 -45.25 0.61
N MET A 784 44.13 -44.18 1.30
CA MET A 784 43.16 -43.53 2.19
C MET A 784 42.06 -42.85 1.38
N VAL A 785 40.81 -43.15 1.73
CA VAL A 785 39.60 -42.60 1.06
C VAL A 785 39.20 -41.27 1.68
N GLY A 786 39.29 -41.17 2.99
CA GLY A 786 38.89 -39.95 3.69
C GLY A 786 39.17 -40.01 5.16
N ALA A 787 38.90 -38.85 5.83
CA ALA A 787 39.01 -38.69 7.28
C ALA A 787 37.85 -37.83 7.77
N LEU A 788 37.34 -38.11 8.97
CA LEU A 788 36.29 -37.36 9.65
C LEU A 788 36.65 -37.05 11.09
N LEU A 789 36.20 -35.93 11.61
CA LEU A 789 36.19 -35.64 13.05
C LEU A 789 34.88 -36.20 13.63
N VAL A 790 35.00 -37.06 14.65
CA VAL A 790 33.88 -37.76 15.25
C VAL A 790 34.02 -37.83 16.78
N ASN A 791 32.88 -37.90 17.46
CA ASN A 791 32.76 -38.16 18.88
C ASN A 791 32.33 -39.62 19.14
N ALA A 792 32.50 -40.11 20.36
CA ALA A 792 32.17 -41.50 20.71
C ALA A 792 30.70 -41.88 20.50
N ASP A 793 29.80 -40.88 20.63
CA ASP A 793 28.37 -41.06 20.50
C ASP A 793 27.84 -40.90 19.05
N ASP A 794 28.72 -40.50 18.14
CA ASP A 794 28.38 -40.34 16.73
C ASP A 794 28.20 -41.69 16.02
N GLU A 795 27.54 -41.67 14.89
CA GLU A 795 27.42 -42.79 13.96
C GLU A 795 27.98 -42.34 12.61
N ILE A 796 28.53 -43.28 11.90
CA ILE A 796 29.10 -43.05 10.57
C ILE A 796 28.41 -43.93 9.53
N MET A 797 28.39 -43.47 8.33
CA MET A 797 28.01 -44.20 7.12
C MET A 797 29.27 -44.48 6.30
N LEU A 798 29.49 -45.77 6.04
CA LEU A 798 30.53 -46.24 5.11
C LEU A 798 29.89 -46.60 3.79
N MET A 799 30.46 -46.19 2.66
CA MET A 799 29.93 -46.34 1.32
C MET A 799 30.90 -47.04 0.41
N SER A 800 30.48 -48.12 -0.22
CA SER A 800 31.30 -48.80 -1.25
C SER A 800 31.03 -48.27 -2.66
N GLN A 801 31.93 -48.54 -3.61
CA GLN A 801 31.77 -48.20 -5.02
C GLN A 801 30.53 -48.88 -5.65
N ASN A 802 30.19 -50.09 -5.19
CA ASN A 802 29.04 -50.82 -5.63
C ASN A 802 27.72 -50.43 -4.94
N GLY A 803 27.72 -49.32 -4.16
CA GLY A 803 26.52 -48.79 -3.52
C GLY A 803 26.14 -49.46 -2.21
N VAL A 804 26.98 -50.27 -1.62
CA VAL A 804 26.73 -50.87 -0.29
C VAL A 804 26.93 -49.83 0.80
N LEU A 805 25.92 -49.62 1.62
CA LEU A 805 25.91 -48.71 2.74
C LEU A 805 25.93 -49.46 4.06
N VAL A 806 26.87 -49.12 4.92
CA VAL A 806 26.96 -49.69 6.26
C VAL A 806 27.03 -48.59 7.31
N ARG A 807 26.09 -48.64 8.25
CA ARG A 807 26.00 -47.71 9.38
C ARG A 807 26.71 -48.34 10.56
N THR A 808 27.69 -47.65 11.15
CA THR A 808 28.50 -48.15 12.26
C THR A 808 28.58 -47.11 13.36
N PRO A 809 28.29 -47.45 14.63
CA PRO A 809 28.52 -46.55 15.77
C PRO A 809 30.01 -46.35 15.95
N VAL A 810 30.43 -45.09 16.19
CA VAL A 810 31.84 -44.71 16.37
C VAL A 810 32.49 -45.46 17.54
N ARG A 811 31.75 -45.68 18.64
CA ARG A 811 32.18 -46.46 19.81
C ARG A 811 32.61 -47.91 19.54
N ASP A 812 32.20 -48.48 18.42
CA ASP A 812 32.52 -49.84 18.02
C ASP A 812 33.86 -49.88 17.23
N ILE A 813 34.45 -48.74 16.94
CA ILE A 813 35.71 -48.62 16.18
C ILE A 813 36.85 -48.48 17.14
N SER A 814 37.92 -49.25 16.94
CA SER A 814 39.08 -49.25 17.82
C SER A 814 39.88 -47.94 17.73
N VAL A 815 40.20 -47.39 18.91
CA VAL A 815 41.08 -46.23 19.06
C VAL A 815 42.53 -46.78 19.07
N VAL A 816 43.31 -46.36 18.08
CA VAL A 816 44.73 -46.82 17.95
C VAL A 816 45.62 -45.68 17.46
N GLY A 817 46.89 -45.75 17.76
CA GLY A 817 47.86 -44.72 17.39
C GLY A 817 47.95 -44.51 15.87
N ARG A 818 48.34 -43.29 15.45
CA ARG A 818 48.35 -42.86 14.03
C ARG A 818 49.20 -43.70 13.08
N ASN A 819 50.29 -44.30 13.49
CA ASN A 819 51.17 -45.12 12.65
C ASN A 819 50.77 -46.59 12.66
N THR A 820 49.53 -46.90 12.35
CA THR A 820 49.01 -48.29 12.23
C THR A 820 48.15 -48.42 10.94
N GLN A 821 47.92 -49.67 10.53
CA GLN A 821 47.12 -50.01 9.34
C GLN A 821 45.61 -49.94 9.56
N GLY A 822 45.19 -49.77 10.80
CA GLY A 822 43.77 -49.75 11.20
C GLY A 822 43.18 -51.19 11.35
N VAL A 823 41.90 -51.20 11.72
CA VAL A 823 41.06 -52.41 11.83
C VAL A 823 40.08 -52.49 10.70
N ARG A 824 39.44 -53.64 10.45
CA ARG A 824 38.44 -53.77 9.44
C ARG A 824 37.14 -53.08 9.88
N LEU A 825 36.69 -52.07 9.15
CA LEU A 825 35.44 -51.33 9.38
C LEU A 825 34.25 -51.99 8.65
N ILE A 826 34.51 -52.41 7.43
CA ILE A 826 33.50 -53.03 6.55
C ILE A 826 34.09 -54.23 5.84
N ARG A 827 33.30 -55.25 5.57
CA ARG A 827 33.65 -56.38 4.70
C ARG A 827 33.14 -56.06 3.30
N LEU A 828 34.03 -55.86 2.36
CA LEU A 828 33.76 -55.61 0.95
C LEU A 828 33.80 -56.90 0.16
N GLU A 829 33.03 -57.02 -0.89
CA GLU A 829 33.08 -58.15 -1.85
C GLU A 829 34.35 -58.04 -2.71
N GLU A 830 34.70 -59.13 -3.36
CA GLU A 830 35.90 -59.18 -4.19
C GLU A 830 35.79 -58.20 -5.37
N GLY A 831 36.67 -57.22 -5.47
CA GLY A 831 36.68 -56.16 -6.48
C GLY A 831 35.93 -54.91 -6.10
N ASP A 832 35.20 -54.88 -4.95
CA ASP A 832 34.57 -53.67 -4.42
C ASP A 832 35.55 -52.86 -3.55
N GLN A 833 35.39 -51.54 -3.54
CA GLN A 833 36.23 -50.63 -2.76
C GLN A 833 35.37 -49.62 -2.00
N LEU A 834 35.85 -49.20 -0.86
CA LEU A 834 35.20 -48.08 -0.10
C LEU A 834 35.37 -46.79 -0.92
N SER A 835 34.29 -46.11 -1.17
CA SER A 835 34.26 -44.85 -1.97
C SER A 835 34.15 -43.60 -1.11
N GLY A 836 33.56 -43.71 0.08
CA GLY A 836 33.30 -42.58 0.94
C GLY A 836 32.94 -42.94 2.38
N LEU A 837 33.03 -41.98 3.25
CA LEU A 837 32.58 -42.07 4.64
C LEU A 837 32.00 -40.73 5.05
N GLU A 838 30.87 -40.77 5.77
CA GLU A 838 30.18 -39.57 6.26
C GLU A 838 29.76 -39.72 7.73
N ARG A 839 29.82 -38.63 8.50
CA ARG A 839 29.30 -38.60 9.86
C ARG A 839 27.79 -38.37 9.78
N ILE A 840 27.06 -39.21 10.48
CA ILE A 840 25.63 -38.96 10.70
C ILE A 840 25.56 -38.13 11.96
N ASP A 841 25.28 -36.82 11.81
CA ASP A 841 25.02 -35.98 12.98
C ASP A 841 23.79 -36.56 13.70
N GLY A 842 23.99 -37.17 14.84
CA GLY A 842 22.95 -37.73 15.65
C GLY A 842 21.99 -36.65 16.07
N LEU A 843 20.70 -36.93 16.11
CA LEU A 843 19.64 -36.14 16.77
C LEU A 843 19.87 -36.11 18.33
N ALA A 844 21.08 -35.96 18.78
CA ALA A 844 21.47 -35.81 20.17
C ALA A 844 21.50 -34.32 20.51
N GLY A 845 20.38 -33.81 21.00
CA GLY A 845 20.35 -32.42 21.52
C GLY A 845 19.06 -31.64 21.35
N VAL A 846 17.91 -32.25 21.08
CA VAL A 846 16.64 -31.61 21.39
C VAL A 846 16.32 -31.95 22.85
N GLU A 847 16.89 -31.19 23.78
CA GLU A 847 16.32 -31.08 25.13
C GLU A 847 14.93 -30.47 24.98
N THR A 848 13.90 -31.27 25.11
CA THR A 848 12.54 -30.80 25.41
C THR A 848 12.61 -29.97 26.68
N PRO A 849 12.10 -28.72 26.71
CA PRO A 849 11.90 -28.00 27.96
C PRO A 849 11.08 -28.89 28.90
N GLY A 850 11.62 -29.12 30.11
CA GLY A 850 11.01 -30.00 31.09
C GLY A 850 9.58 -29.57 31.37
N VAL A 851 8.64 -30.41 31.04
CA VAL A 851 7.31 -30.41 31.64
C VAL A 851 7.50 -30.92 33.07
N GLU A 852 7.52 -30.04 34.03
CA GLU A 852 7.34 -30.37 35.43
C GLU A 852 5.95 -31.05 35.57
N THR A 853 5.97 -32.33 35.74
CA THR A 853 4.77 -33.07 36.19
C THR A 853 4.52 -32.71 37.67
N PRO A 854 3.35 -32.22 38.02
CA PRO A 854 2.95 -32.05 39.41
C PRO A 854 2.93 -33.44 40.05
N GLY A 855 3.59 -33.56 41.20
CA GLY A 855 3.63 -34.81 41.99
C GLY A 855 2.25 -35.35 42.27
N VAL A 856 2.04 -36.59 41.88
CA VAL A 856 0.90 -37.39 42.32
C VAL A 856 1.28 -38.00 43.67
N ASP A 857 0.68 -37.44 44.73
CA ASP A 857 0.61 -38.11 46.04
C ASP A 857 -0.16 -39.40 45.85
N THR A 858 0.51 -40.51 46.15
CA THR A 858 -0.11 -41.83 46.36
C THR A 858 -0.74 -41.86 47.73
N PRO A 859 -2.03 -42.09 47.86
CA PRO A 859 -2.63 -42.50 49.11
C PRO A 859 -2.38 -44.03 49.34
N GLY A 860 -1.91 -44.33 50.54
CA GLY A 860 -1.61 -45.70 50.97
C GLY A 860 -2.83 -46.63 50.97
N ASP A 861 -2.54 -47.88 50.73
CA ASP A 861 -3.38 -49.04 50.97
C ASP A 861 -3.91 -49.08 52.41
N ASP A 862 -5.19 -49.03 52.61
CA ASP A 862 -5.90 -49.61 53.74
C ASP A 862 -7.17 -50.30 53.24
N LEU A 863 -7.09 -51.61 53.15
CA LEU A 863 -8.24 -52.52 53.03
C LEU A 863 -8.77 -52.93 54.42
N PRO A 864 -10.01 -52.73 54.71
CA PRO A 864 -10.66 -53.50 55.82
C PRO A 864 -11.27 -54.85 55.33
N PRO A 865 -11.40 -55.82 56.22
CA PRO A 865 -11.66 -57.19 55.85
C PRO A 865 -13.16 -57.45 55.61
N THR A 866 -13.37 -58.46 54.76
CA THR A 866 -14.64 -59.13 54.47
C THR A 866 -15.28 -59.68 55.69
N ASP A 867 -16.59 -59.45 55.83
CA ASP A 867 -17.50 -60.45 56.39
C ASP A 867 -18.93 -60.30 55.85
N SER A 868 -19.47 -61.48 55.38
CA SER A 868 -20.77 -62.01 55.08
C SER A 868 -21.55 -61.40 53.91
#